data_afd70e677d8a865bfcb260112207f801
#
_entry.id   afd70e677d8a865bfcb260112207f801
#
_cell.length_a   1.000
_cell.length_b   1.000
_cell.length_c   1.000
_cell.angle_alpha   90.00
_cell.angle_beta   90.00
_cell.angle_gamma   90.00
#
_symmetry.space_group_name_H-M   'P 1'
#
loop_
_entity.id
_entity.type
_entity.pdbx_description
1 polymer ?
#
loop_
_entity_poly.entity_id
_entity_poly.type
_entity_poly.pdbx_seq_one_letter_code
_entity_poly.pdbx_strand_id
1 'polypeptide(L)'
;MWKDYSIGFIKKNRASSLSIFAAAFISALFLSLLCGLFYNFWNYEIESITLEEGNWQGRITGIFEEDVLSDIENFANVKTVVINEELSDGQTLVIDICFHNMRTIYQDMPLIARQLGVSDNAVAYHELLLSRYLVHDPQDTDPPLLISFYLAVLLLVSASLILIIHNSFAVSMSARVHQFGIFSSIGATPGQIRTCLLQEAAALCIIPILLGSFIGIALTFGTIQIVNVLADGIAGRHEAVFTYHPFVFAVTILASALTVFISAWLPARKLSKLTPLEAIKNTGELQLKRRKKSCILARLFGIEGELAGNALKAQKKALRTAMMSLTLSFLGFTLMLCFLTLSEISTNHTYFERYQDAWDVMATIKDTPIEDFAYENEIHALDNTDSIIYQKAGAYSSVPVDAISNEVKSLGGLEAIAGTSVSIADSFYSIKSPIVIMDDSSFSEYCEQIGISPSGTGSVILNRIWDSTNSNFRYKEYVPFLTEELNTITLQNQDDETATVTIPVLGYTQEPPVLREEYDNYALVQFLSVSSWKQIEEVIGNGEPDSYIRVLSTKDRTLTELNTIETELKNILGHEFTLEMENRVQERMDNDTMLNGYKLIIGSLCALLALIGIANVFSNTLGFIRQRKREFARYMSIGMTPEGMRKMFWIEALVIAGRPILITLPVTVLFVWFMITASYLNPMEFLAVIPIVPIVIFIAAILGFVVLAYYVGGKKILKCNLLEALQSDYMR
;
A
#
# COMPACT_ATOMS: atom_id res chain seq x y z
N MET A 1 -12.17 -30.11 -41.13
CA MET A 1 -13.59 -29.67 -40.97
C MET A 1 -13.78 -28.65 -39.83
N TRP A 2 -13.53 -28.95 -38.54
CA TRP A 2 -13.70 -27.96 -37.46
C TRP A 2 -12.73 -26.78 -37.53
N LYS A 3 -11.46 -26.99 -37.89
CA LYS A 3 -10.45 -25.96 -38.11
C LYS A 3 -10.84 -25.01 -39.24
N ASP A 4 -11.28 -25.55 -40.37
CA ASP A 4 -11.66 -24.77 -41.55
C ASP A 4 -12.90 -23.94 -41.29
N TYR A 5 -13.87 -24.49 -40.52
CA TYR A 5 -15.05 -23.77 -40.07
C TYR A 5 -14.65 -22.58 -39.17
N SER A 6 -13.80 -22.81 -38.17
CA SER A 6 -13.37 -21.77 -37.25
C SER A 6 -12.61 -20.64 -37.95
N ILE A 7 -11.69 -20.96 -38.86
CA ILE A 7 -10.93 -19.99 -39.66
C ILE A 7 -11.88 -19.19 -40.59
N GLY A 8 -12.81 -19.88 -41.28
CA GLY A 8 -13.81 -19.27 -42.11
C GLY A 8 -14.71 -18.29 -41.38
N PHE A 9 -15.11 -18.66 -40.14
CA PHE A 9 -15.94 -17.82 -39.29
C PHE A 9 -15.17 -16.57 -38.79
N ILE A 10 -13.94 -16.72 -38.35
CA ILE A 10 -13.07 -15.59 -37.91
C ILE A 10 -12.96 -14.56 -39.04
N LYS A 11 -12.73 -15.00 -40.28
CA LYS A 11 -12.61 -14.10 -41.44
C LYS A 11 -13.92 -13.38 -41.78
N LYS A 12 -15.08 -14.06 -41.66
CA LYS A 12 -16.41 -13.48 -41.96
C LYS A 12 -16.93 -12.56 -40.86
N ASN A 13 -16.63 -12.81 -39.60
CA ASN A 13 -17.13 -12.05 -38.43
C ASN A 13 -16.08 -11.16 -37.77
N ARG A 14 -15.40 -10.35 -38.55
CA ARG A 14 -14.28 -9.48 -38.11
C ARG A 14 -14.60 -8.66 -36.85
N ALA A 15 -15.80 -8.11 -36.73
CA ALA A 15 -16.15 -7.26 -35.56
C ALA A 15 -16.23 -8.03 -34.24
N SER A 16 -16.69 -9.29 -34.24
CA SER A 16 -16.73 -10.14 -33.05
C SER A 16 -15.35 -10.65 -32.68
N SER A 17 -14.58 -11.08 -33.69
CA SER A 17 -13.21 -11.53 -33.52
C SER A 17 -12.30 -10.41 -32.99
N LEU A 18 -12.47 -9.18 -33.49
CA LEU A 18 -11.73 -8.01 -33.04
C LEU A 18 -12.06 -7.67 -31.56
N SER A 19 -13.32 -7.82 -31.15
CA SER A 19 -13.70 -7.60 -29.74
C SER A 19 -13.03 -8.59 -28.77
N ILE A 20 -12.97 -9.86 -29.18
CA ILE A 20 -12.27 -10.90 -28.40
C ILE A 20 -10.76 -10.64 -28.37
N PHE A 21 -10.19 -10.31 -29.56
CA PHE A 21 -8.77 -9.96 -29.69
C PHE A 21 -8.39 -8.79 -28.78
N ALA A 22 -9.16 -7.69 -28.83
CA ALA A 22 -8.92 -6.51 -28.00
C ALA A 22 -9.03 -6.83 -26.50
N ALA A 23 -10.05 -7.60 -26.10
CA ALA A 23 -10.22 -8.00 -24.70
C ALA A 23 -9.06 -8.87 -24.20
N ALA A 24 -8.60 -9.84 -25.01
CA ALA A 24 -7.47 -10.71 -24.64
C ALA A 24 -6.14 -9.93 -24.64
N PHE A 25 -5.95 -9.02 -25.60
CA PHE A 25 -4.76 -8.15 -25.67
C PHE A 25 -4.64 -7.25 -24.45
N ILE A 26 -5.69 -6.51 -24.13
CA ILE A 26 -5.72 -5.61 -22.96
C ILE A 26 -5.53 -6.40 -21.67
N SER A 27 -6.13 -7.59 -21.58
CA SER A 27 -5.97 -8.45 -20.39
C SER A 27 -4.52 -8.90 -20.21
N ALA A 28 -3.86 -9.37 -21.27
CA ALA A 28 -2.48 -9.83 -21.22
C ALA A 28 -1.51 -8.66 -20.95
N LEU A 29 -1.75 -7.51 -21.57
CA LEU A 29 -0.99 -6.28 -21.32
C LEU A 29 -1.06 -5.89 -19.86
N PHE A 30 -2.26 -5.89 -19.28
CA PHE A 30 -2.45 -5.49 -17.88
C PHE A 30 -1.82 -6.48 -16.90
N LEU A 31 -2.00 -7.78 -17.12
CA LEU A 31 -1.37 -8.81 -16.29
C LEU A 31 0.16 -8.76 -16.39
N SER A 32 0.69 -8.49 -17.59
CA SER A 32 2.13 -8.35 -17.80
C SER A 32 2.70 -7.12 -17.09
N LEU A 33 2.01 -5.99 -17.20
CA LEU A 33 2.38 -4.75 -16.49
C LEU A 33 2.34 -4.96 -14.96
N LEU A 34 1.25 -5.56 -14.45
CA LEU A 34 1.11 -5.83 -13.02
C LEU A 34 2.21 -6.75 -12.48
N CYS A 35 2.46 -7.87 -13.16
CA CYS A 35 3.51 -8.81 -12.75
C CYS A 35 4.92 -8.20 -12.90
N GLY A 36 5.14 -7.41 -13.96
CA GLY A 36 6.41 -6.74 -14.21
C GLY A 36 6.71 -5.66 -13.17
N LEU A 37 5.74 -4.80 -12.84
CA LEU A 37 5.90 -3.79 -11.80
C LEU A 37 6.13 -4.42 -10.42
N PHE A 38 5.38 -5.45 -10.08
CA PHE A 38 5.58 -6.15 -8.81
C PHE A 38 6.96 -6.77 -8.69
N TYR A 39 7.45 -7.43 -9.75
CA TYR A 39 8.77 -8.04 -9.76
C TYR A 39 9.89 -7.01 -9.60
N ASN A 40 9.79 -5.86 -10.29
CA ASN A 40 10.77 -4.80 -10.17
C ASN A 40 10.69 -4.09 -8.81
N PHE A 41 9.50 -3.88 -8.27
CA PHE A 41 9.33 -3.37 -6.91
C PHE A 41 9.96 -4.30 -5.87
N TRP A 42 9.74 -5.60 -6.01
CA TRP A 42 10.36 -6.61 -5.15
C TRP A 42 11.89 -6.58 -5.19
N ASN A 43 12.47 -6.50 -6.40
CA ASN A 43 13.92 -6.42 -6.55
C ASN A 43 14.47 -5.10 -5.98
N TYR A 44 13.77 -4.00 -6.18
CA TYR A 44 14.14 -2.69 -5.63
C TYR A 44 14.16 -2.74 -4.09
N GLU A 45 13.17 -3.34 -3.45
CA GLU A 45 13.13 -3.53 -2.00
C GLU A 45 14.32 -4.37 -1.48
N ILE A 46 14.65 -5.46 -2.16
CA ILE A 46 15.82 -6.29 -1.79
C ILE A 46 17.11 -5.49 -1.95
N GLU A 47 17.25 -4.72 -3.01
CA GLU A 47 18.42 -3.91 -3.29
C GLU A 47 18.57 -2.78 -2.25
N SER A 48 17.47 -2.12 -1.88
CA SER A 48 17.43 -1.09 -0.83
C SER A 48 17.91 -1.65 0.51
N ILE A 49 17.30 -2.75 0.96
CA ILE A 49 17.69 -3.42 2.22
C ILE A 49 19.17 -3.82 2.19
N THR A 50 19.65 -4.32 1.04
CA THR A 50 21.05 -4.77 0.93
C THR A 50 22.03 -3.59 0.98
N LEU A 51 21.63 -2.42 0.46
CA LEU A 51 22.47 -1.20 0.50
C LEU A 51 22.46 -0.54 1.87
N GLU A 52 21.32 -0.57 2.58
CA GLU A 52 21.16 0.08 3.89
C GLU A 52 21.68 -0.76 5.05
N GLU A 53 21.36 -2.06 5.08
CA GLU A 53 21.62 -2.95 6.21
C GLU A 53 22.62 -4.08 5.90
N GLY A 54 23.07 -4.19 4.64
CA GLY A 54 23.96 -5.25 4.19
C GLY A 54 23.25 -6.52 3.71
N ASN A 55 24.04 -7.43 3.12
CA ASN A 55 23.54 -8.68 2.51
C ASN A 55 23.70 -9.92 3.43
N TRP A 56 23.84 -9.70 4.71
CA TRP A 56 23.92 -10.82 5.66
C TRP A 56 22.54 -11.46 5.86
N GLN A 57 22.52 -12.74 6.25
CA GLN A 57 21.28 -13.47 6.47
C GLN A 57 21.15 -13.95 7.91
N GLY A 58 22.28 -14.39 8.49
CA GLY A 58 22.41 -14.68 9.91
C GLY A 58 23.66 -14.00 10.45
N ARG A 59 23.62 -13.60 11.71
CA ARG A 59 24.71 -12.91 12.40
C ARG A 59 24.95 -13.58 13.74
N ILE A 60 26.21 -13.75 14.11
CA ILE A 60 26.62 -14.30 15.41
C ILE A 60 27.57 -13.32 16.07
N THR A 61 27.28 -12.97 17.32
CA THR A 61 28.10 -12.06 18.12
C THR A 61 28.75 -12.85 19.28
N GLY A 62 30.05 -12.70 19.47
CA GLY A 62 30.75 -13.39 20.55
C GLY A 62 32.24 -13.15 20.60
N ILE A 63 32.90 -13.73 21.59
CA ILE A 63 34.37 -13.70 21.72
C ILE A 63 34.90 -14.97 21.03
N PHE A 64 35.62 -14.82 19.92
CA PHE A 64 36.07 -15.92 19.09
C PHE A 64 37.58 -15.85 18.86
N GLU A 65 38.20 -17.00 18.57
CA GLU A 65 39.59 -17.11 18.10
C GLU A 65 39.63 -16.91 16.57
N GLU A 66 40.82 -16.58 16.02
CA GLU A 66 40.99 -16.30 14.56
C GLU A 66 40.56 -17.46 13.63
N ASP A 67 40.53 -18.68 14.12
CA ASP A 67 40.15 -19.88 13.33
C ASP A 67 38.63 -20.08 13.17
N VAL A 68 37.79 -19.30 13.87
CA VAL A 68 36.33 -19.47 13.85
C VAL A 68 35.70 -19.33 12.47
N LEU A 69 36.26 -18.49 11.61
CA LEU A 69 35.76 -18.32 10.23
C LEU A 69 35.83 -19.61 9.44
N SER A 70 36.96 -20.34 9.57
CA SER A 70 37.13 -21.61 8.88
C SER A 70 36.18 -22.69 9.39
N ASP A 71 35.85 -22.67 10.66
CA ASP A 71 34.90 -23.61 11.28
C ASP A 71 33.47 -23.37 10.75
N ILE A 72 33.06 -22.10 10.57
CA ILE A 72 31.76 -21.75 10.01
C ILE A 72 31.72 -22.05 8.52
N GLU A 73 32.77 -21.76 7.75
CA GLU A 73 32.84 -22.08 6.31
C GLU A 73 32.74 -23.58 5.99
N ASN A 74 33.11 -24.44 6.94
CA ASN A 74 32.99 -25.89 6.78
C ASN A 74 31.54 -26.41 6.77
N PHE A 75 30.56 -25.61 7.19
CA PHE A 75 29.15 -26.00 7.07
C PHE A 75 28.69 -26.00 5.60
N ALA A 76 28.14 -27.12 5.14
CA ALA A 76 27.82 -27.37 3.75
C ALA A 76 26.87 -26.33 3.11
N ASN A 77 26.01 -25.66 3.92
CA ASN A 77 25.06 -24.66 3.43
C ASN A 77 25.60 -23.22 3.53
N VAL A 78 26.73 -23.00 4.19
CA VAL A 78 27.34 -21.68 4.29
C VAL A 78 27.99 -21.31 2.97
N LYS A 79 27.71 -20.10 2.49
CA LYS A 79 28.20 -19.55 1.22
C LYS A 79 29.40 -18.61 1.43
N THR A 80 29.24 -17.67 2.34
CA THR A 80 30.26 -16.68 2.70
C THR A 80 30.14 -16.32 4.17
N VAL A 81 31.28 -16.08 4.80
CA VAL A 81 31.39 -15.61 6.17
C VAL A 81 32.28 -14.38 6.17
N VAL A 82 31.86 -13.31 6.82
CA VAL A 82 32.61 -12.04 6.86
C VAL A 82 32.52 -11.48 8.27
N ILE A 83 33.65 -10.98 8.79
CA ILE A 83 33.65 -10.21 10.04
C ILE A 83 33.10 -8.82 9.71
N ASN A 84 32.12 -8.39 10.45
CA ASN A 84 31.61 -7.03 10.37
C ASN A 84 32.52 -6.12 11.24
N GLU A 85 33.42 -5.40 10.59
CA GLU A 85 34.41 -4.55 11.27
C GLU A 85 33.76 -3.33 11.94
N GLU A 86 32.61 -2.85 11.44
CA GLU A 86 31.89 -1.69 11.97
C GLU A 86 31.18 -2.00 13.30
N LEU A 87 30.73 -3.24 13.48
CA LEU A 87 30.00 -3.67 14.68
C LEU A 87 30.87 -4.49 15.64
N SER A 88 32.12 -4.82 15.25
CA SER A 88 33.05 -5.58 16.08
C SER A 88 33.88 -4.61 16.93
N ASP A 89 33.94 -4.84 18.22
CA ASP A 89 34.87 -4.17 19.11
C ASP A 89 36.14 -5.04 19.35
N GLY A 90 37.15 -4.49 19.99
CA GLY A 90 38.43 -5.20 20.18
C GLY A 90 38.35 -6.49 21.02
N GLN A 91 37.21 -6.87 21.57
CA GLN A 91 36.97 -8.08 22.35
C GLN A 91 35.86 -8.96 21.74
N THR A 92 34.83 -8.38 21.16
CA THR A 92 33.67 -9.07 20.62
C THR A 92 33.68 -9.01 19.11
N LEU A 93 33.64 -10.16 18.44
CA LEU A 93 33.52 -10.24 16.98
C LEU A 93 32.07 -10.41 16.58
N VAL A 94 31.66 -9.68 15.57
CA VAL A 94 30.38 -9.80 14.88
C VAL A 94 30.60 -10.44 13.54
N ILE A 95 30.03 -11.62 13.31
CA ILE A 95 30.24 -12.45 12.13
C ILE A 95 28.97 -12.51 11.31
N ASP A 96 29.01 -12.01 10.10
CA ASP A 96 27.93 -12.03 9.12
C ASP A 96 28.03 -13.27 8.23
N ILE A 97 26.94 -14.03 8.16
CA ILE A 97 26.87 -15.32 7.48
C ILE A 97 25.82 -15.26 6.35
N CYS A 98 26.22 -15.67 5.14
CA CYS A 98 25.31 -15.89 4.02
C CYS A 98 25.22 -17.39 3.69
N PHE A 99 24.03 -17.87 3.33
CA PHE A 99 23.75 -19.27 3.04
C PHE A 99 23.51 -19.50 1.54
N HIS A 100 23.84 -20.70 1.04
CA HIS A 100 23.44 -21.14 -0.30
C HIS A 100 21.93 -21.35 -0.40
N ASN A 101 21.32 -21.92 0.64
CA ASN A 101 19.88 -22.11 0.76
C ASN A 101 19.38 -21.43 2.04
N MET A 102 18.78 -20.25 1.90
CA MET A 102 18.25 -19.49 3.03
C MET A 102 17.07 -20.18 3.74
N ARG A 103 16.37 -21.11 3.08
CA ARG A 103 15.15 -21.74 3.65
C ARG A 103 15.41 -22.60 4.87
N THR A 104 16.65 -23.02 5.09
CA THR A 104 17.04 -23.83 6.24
C THR A 104 17.76 -23.04 7.32
N ILE A 105 17.84 -21.71 7.19
CA ILE A 105 18.59 -20.84 8.09
C ILE A 105 18.21 -21.01 9.57
N TYR A 106 16.92 -21.11 9.87
CA TYR A 106 16.42 -21.33 11.24
C TYR A 106 16.77 -22.73 11.81
N GLN A 107 17.27 -23.64 10.97
CA GLN A 107 17.80 -24.93 11.40
C GLN A 107 19.31 -24.90 11.47
N ASP A 108 19.98 -24.24 10.53
CA ASP A 108 21.43 -24.21 10.38
C ASP A 108 22.10 -23.28 11.39
N MET A 109 21.55 -22.08 11.63
CA MET A 109 22.12 -21.11 12.60
C MET A 109 22.21 -21.65 14.03
N PRO A 110 21.19 -22.31 14.59
CA PRO A 110 21.31 -22.91 15.93
C PRO A 110 22.36 -24.06 15.99
N LEU A 111 22.60 -24.76 14.89
CA LEU A 111 23.66 -25.79 14.84
C LEU A 111 25.05 -25.16 14.85
N ILE A 112 25.24 -24.08 14.09
CA ILE A 112 26.48 -23.30 14.06
C ILE A 112 26.74 -22.72 15.46
N ALA A 113 25.75 -22.06 16.06
CA ALA A 113 25.85 -21.47 17.40
C ALA A 113 26.25 -22.51 18.47
N ARG A 114 25.63 -23.69 18.46
CA ARG A 114 25.97 -24.79 19.36
C ARG A 114 27.38 -25.31 19.17
N GLN A 115 27.87 -25.41 17.93
CA GLN A 115 29.24 -25.85 17.66
C GLN A 115 30.26 -24.84 18.16
N LEU A 116 29.94 -23.54 18.06
CA LEU A 116 30.79 -22.45 18.56
C LEU A 116 30.63 -22.21 20.04
N GLY A 117 29.69 -22.90 20.74
CA GLY A 117 29.43 -22.74 22.15
C GLY A 117 28.79 -21.39 22.53
N VAL A 118 28.12 -20.75 21.58
CA VAL A 118 27.46 -19.44 21.75
C VAL A 118 26.00 -19.64 22.17
N SER A 119 25.49 -18.76 23.00
CA SER A 119 24.06 -18.79 23.42
C SER A 119 23.12 -18.40 22.26
N ASP A 120 21.88 -18.88 22.32
CA ASP A 120 20.87 -18.57 21.31
C ASP A 120 20.59 -17.04 21.24
N ASN A 121 20.81 -16.29 22.30
CA ASN A 121 20.64 -14.83 22.32
C ASN A 121 21.71 -14.06 21.53
N ALA A 122 22.82 -14.68 21.21
CA ALA A 122 23.90 -14.09 20.42
C ALA A 122 23.72 -14.32 18.91
N VAL A 123 22.62 -14.97 18.52
CA VAL A 123 22.25 -15.23 17.11
C VAL A 123 21.18 -14.24 16.69
N ALA A 124 21.46 -13.48 15.63
CA ALA A 124 20.51 -12.59 15.01
C ALA A 124 20.19 -13.04 13.58
N TYR A 125 18.97 -12.80 13.16
CA TYR A 125 18.49 -13.07 11.80
C TYR A 125 18.13 -11.77 11.10
N HIS A 126 18.48 -11.65 9.84
CA HIS A 126 18.06 -10.50 9.05
C HIS A 126 16.61 -10.68 8.59
N GLU A 127 15.68 -10.50 9.52
CA GLU A 127 14.26 -10.80 9.32
C GLU A 127 13.67 -10.05 8.14
N LEU A 128 14.05 -8.78 7.95
CA LEU A 128 13.58 -7.96 6.86
C LEU A 128 13.97 -8.55 5.50
N LEU A 129 15.24 -8.90 5.30
CA LEU A 129 15.74 -9.51 4.06
C LEU A 129 15.14 -10.90 3.85
N LEU A 130 15.12 -11.74 4.89
CA LEU A 130 14.57 -13.10 4.82
C LEU A 130 13.09 -13.11 4.46
N SER A 131 12.30 -12.16 5.00
CA SER A 131 10.89 -12.01 4.68
C SER A 131 10.66 -11.71 3.18
N ARG A 132 11.57 -10.94 2.55
CA ARG A 132 11.52 -10.69 1.10
C ARG A 132 11.79 -11.94 0.29
N TYR A 133 12.61 -12.88 0.77
CA TYR A 133 12.82 -14.20 0.16
C TYR A 133 11.81 -15.26 0.59
N LEU A 134 10.76 -14.90 1.34
CA LEU A 134 9.72 -15.80 1.87
C LEU A 134 10.27 -16.85 2.84
N VAL A 135 11.24 -16.46 3.60
CA VAL A 135 11.81 -17.27 4.67
C VAL A 135 11.37 -16.63 6.00
N HIS A 136 10.60 -17.38 6.77
CA HIS A 136 10.06 -16.94 8.07
C HIS A 136 10.43 -17.94 9.14
N ASP A 137 10.48 -17.47 10.38
CA ASP A 137 10.62 -18.36 11.53
C ASP A 137 9.47 -19.39 11.51
N PRO A 138 9.77 -20.70 11.67
CA PRO A 138 8.74 -21.72 11.77
C PRO A 138 7.77 -21.53 12.94
N GLN A 139 8.11 -20.70 13.94
CA GLN A 139 7.26 -20.35 15.06
C GLN A 139 6.37 -19.13 14.78
N ASP A 140 6.70 -18.33 13.77
CA ASP A 140 5.88 -17.20 13.34
C ASP A 140 4.68 -17.69 12.54
N THR A 141 3.48 -17.38 13.02
CA THR A 141 2.21 -17.75 12.39
C THR A 141 1.66 -16.67 11.46
N ASP A 142 2.30 -15.51 11.41
CA ASP A 142 1.79 -14.38 10.63
C ASP A 142 2.04 -14.56 9.12
N PRO A 143 1.01 -14.34 8.29
CA PRO A 143 1.18 -14.50 6.84
C PRO A 143 2.04 -13.36 6.27
N PRO A 144 2.86 -13.63 5.25
CA PRO A 144 3.66 -12.61 4.59
C PRO A 144 2.76 -11.55 3.93
N LEU A 145 2.65 -10.38 4.54
CA LEU A 145 1.69 -9.34 4.17
C LEU A 145 1.83 -8.88 2.73
N LEU A 146 3.06 -8.63 2.27
CA LEU A 146 3.32 -8.09 0.92
C LEU A 146 2.85 -9.05 -0.19
N ILE A 147 3.18 -10.33 -0.08
CA ILE A 147 2.75 -11.36 -1.05
C ILE A 147 1.26 -11.62 -0.97
N SER A 148 0.71 -11.70 0.23
CA SER A 148 -0.72 -11.90 0.44
C SER A 148 -1.52 -10.77 -0.20
N PHE A 149 -1.09 -9.53 -0.03
CA PHE A 149 -1.67 -8.36 -0.68
C PHE A 149 -1.58 -8.44 -2.21
N TYR A 150 -0.38 -8.74 -2.74
CA TYR A 150 -0.19 -8.88 -4.18
C TYR A 150 -1.05 -9.97 -4.80
N LEU A 151 -1.12 -11.16 -4.18
CA LEU A 151 -1.98 -12.25 -4.64
C LEU A 151 -3.45 -11.87 -4.60
N ALA A 152 -3.90 -11.15 -3.57
CA ALA A 152 -5.27 -10.65 -3.48
C ALA A 152 -5.59 -9.68 -4.64
N VAL A 153 -4.70 -8.74 -4.92
CA VAL A 153 -4.83 -7.81 -6.07
C VAL A 153 -4.82 -8.56 -7.39
N LEU A 154 -3.90 -9.48 -7.60
CA LEU A 154 -3.79 -10.30 -8.81
C LEU A 154 -5.08 -11.12 -9.05
N LEU A 155 -5.62 -11.75 -8.01
CA LEU A 155 -6.88 -12.51 -8.08
C LEU A 155 -8.07 -11.61 -8.40
N LEU A 156 -8.18 -10.45 -7.76
CA LEU A 156 -9.24 -9.48 -7.99
C LEU A 156 -9.22 -8.95 -9.43
N VAL A 157 -8.04 -8.59 -9.91
CA VAL A 157 -7.82 -8.15 -11.29
C VAL A 157 -8.15 -9.26 -12.28
N SER A 158 -7.62 -10.47 -12.05
CA SER A 158 -7.90 -11.64 -12.91
C SER A 158 -9.39 -11.96 -12.97
N ALA A 159 -10.10 -11.89 -11.85
CA ALA A 159 -11.55 -12.07 -11.81
C ALA A 159 -12.29 -11.02 -12.65
N SER A 160 -11.88 -9.75 -12.55
CA SER A 160 -12.42 -8.67 -13.40
C SER A 160 -12.19 -8.93 -14.89
N LEU A 161 -10.96 -9.31 -15.26
CA LEU A 161 -10.59 -9.61 -16.65
C LEU A 161 -11.33 -10.85 -17.17
N ILE A 162 -11.52 -11.89 -16.37
CA ILE A 162 -12.34 -13.05 -16.71
C ILE A 162 -13.75 -12.63 -17.08
N LEU A 163 -14.39 -11.75 -16.30
CA LEU A 163 -15.73 -11.27 -16.58
C LEU A 163 -15.81 -10.50 -17.90
N ILE A 164 -14.79 -9.69 -18.21
CA ILE A 164 -14.71 -8.89 -19.45
C ILE A 164 -14.59 -9.78 -20.69
N ILE A 165 -13.63 -10.70 -20.66
CA ILE A 165 -13.38 -11.64 -21.77
C ILE A 165 -14.58 -12.59 -21.92
N HIS A 166 -15.17 -13.07 -20.80
CA HIS A 166 -16.36 -13.89 -20.79
C HIS A 166 -17.52 -13.19 -21.56
N ASN A 167 -17.75 -11.90 -21.32
CA ASN A 167 -18.78 -11.16 -22.03
C ASN A 167 -18.54 -11.10 -23.54
N SER A 168 -17.29 -10.86 -23.96
CA SER A 168 -16.92 -10.84 -25.37
C SER A 168 -17.17 -12.20 -26.04
N PHE A 169 -16.81 -13.30 -25.38
CA PHE A 169 -17.12 -14.65 -25.85
C PHE A 169 -18.62 -14.96 -25.84
N ALA A 170 -19.34 -14.59 -24.77
CA ALA A 170 -20.77 -14.82 -24.68
C ALA A 170 -21.56 -14.12 -25.80
N VAL A 171 -21.20 -12.88 -26.15
CA VAL A 171 -21.79 -12.15 -27.28
C VAL A 171 -21.47 -12.83 -28.61
N SER A 172 -20.21 -13.21 -28.82
CA SER A 172 -19.77 -13.92 -30.04
C SER A 172 -20.49 -15.26 -30.22
N MET A 173 -20.58 -16.06 -29.14
CA MET A 173 -21.18 -17.38 -29.16
C MET A 173 -22.71 -17.31 -29.27
N SER A 174 -23.37 -16.32 -28.67
CA SER A 174 -24.83 -16.15 -28.79
C SER A 174 -25.28 -15.86 -30.22
N ALA A 175 -24.46 -15.18 -31.00
CA ALA A 175 -24.72 -14.94 -32.43
C ALA A 175 -24.72 -16.24 -33.27
N ARG A 176 -24.20 -17.34 -32.77
CA ARG A 176 -24.03 -18.63 -33.48
C ARG A 176 -24.87 -19.77 -32.92
N VAL A 177 -25.77 -19.48 -31.98
CA VAL A 177 -26.64 -20.53 -31.37
C VAL A 177 -27.35 -21.36 -32.43
N HIS A 178 -27.93 -20.71 -33.44
CA HIS A 178 -28.61 -21.39 -34.53
C HIS A 178 -27.72 -22.34 -35.32
N GLN A 179 -26.49 -21.91 -35.69
CA GLN A 179 -25.53 -22.73 -36.44
C GLN A 179 -25.13 -23.99 -35.62
N PHE A 180 -24.87 -23.83 -34.32
CA PHE A 180 -24.58 -24.98 -33.48
C PHE A 180 -25.79 -25.88 -33.23
N GLY A 181 -27.01 -25.34 -33.27
CA GLY A 181 -28.23 -26.10 -33.30
C GLY A 181 -28.31 -27.02 -34.53
N ILE A 182 -27.97 -26.55 -35.71
CA ILE A 182 -27.87 -27.34 -36.94
C ILE A 182 -26.81 -28.44 -36.78
N PHE A 183 -25.59 -28.11 -36.29
CA PHE A 183 -24.55 -29.12 -36.08
C PHE A 183 -24.99 -30.19 -35.10
N SER A 184 -25.68 -29.82 -34.02
CA SER A 184 -26.22 -30.76 -33.06
C SER A 184 -27.34 -31.64 -33.66
N SER A 185 -28.18 -31.12 -34.60
CA SER A 185 -29.20 -31.88 -35.28
C SER A 185 -28.63 -32.89 -36.27
N ILE A 186 -27.42 -32.67 -36.83
CA ILE A 186 -26.69 -33.58 -37.70
C ILE A 186 -25.85 -34.58 -36.91
N GLY A 187 -25.89 -34.55 -35.53
CA GLY A 187 -25.25 -35.53 -34.69
C GLY A 187 -23.96 -35.07 -33.99
N ALA A 188 -23.60 -33.78 -34.02
CA ALA A 188 -22.47 -33.28 -33.27
C ALA A 188 -22.71 -33.37 -31.75
N THR A 189 -21.76 -34.00 -31.04
CA THR A 189 -21.88 -34.15 -29.57
C THR A 189 -21.59 -32.84 -28.84
N PRO A 190 -22.15 -32.62 -27.64
CA PRO A 190 -21.83 -31.43 -26.81
C PRO A 190 -20.35 -31.24 -26.54
N GLY A 191 -19.61 -32.35 -26.43
CA GLY A 191 -18.14 -32.33 -26.27
C GLY A 191 -17.41 -31.76 -27.49
N GLN A 192 -17.79 -32.21 -28.70
CA GLN A 192 -17.22 -31.71 -29.96
C GLN A 192 -17.49 -30.21 -30.16
N ILE A 193 -18.72 -29.75 -29.88
CA ILE A 193 -19.07 -28.34 -29.98
C ILE A 193 -18.21 -27.51 -29.00
N ARG A 194 -18.08 -27.96 -27.76
CA ARG A 194 -17.24 -27.29 -26.74
C ARG A 194 -15.78 -27.22 -27.15
N THR A 195 -15.21 -28.33 -27.63
CA THR A 195 -13.81 -28.40 -28.08
C THR A 195 -13.56 -27.46 -29.27
N CYS A 196 -14.50 -27.42 -30.25
CA CYS A 196 -14.40 -26.47 -31.37
C CYS A 196 -14.35 -25.01 -30.89
N LEU A 197 -15.22 -24.64 -29.96
CA LEU A 197 -15.26 -23.28 -29.40
C LEU A 197 -14.00 -22.92 -28.62
N LEU A 198 -13.43 -23.87 -27.87
CA LEU A 198 -12.18 -23.65 -27.14
C LEU A 198 -10.96 -23.56 -28.07
N GLN A 199 -10.92 -24.38 -29.12
CA GLN A 199 -9.87 -24.28 -30.15
C GLN A 199 -9.90 -22.93 -30.86
N GLU A 200 -11.08 -22.43 -31.16
CA GLU A 200 -11.26 -21.10 -31.75
C GLU A 200 -10.82 -19.99 -30.78
N ALA A 201 -11.18 -20.10 -29.51
CA ALA A 201 -10.75 -19.17 -28.49
C ALA A 201 -9.22 -19.13 -28.37
N ALA A 202 -8.58 -20.31 -28.36
CA ALA A 202 -7.11 -20.41 -28.35
C ALA A 202 -6.48 -19.76 -29.58
N ALA A 203 -6.99 -20.07 -30.78
CA ALA A 203 -6.46 -19.51 -32.03
C ALA A 203 -6.60 -17.97 -32.11
N LEU A 204 -7.69 -17.43 -31.58
CA LEU A 204 -7.93 -15.96 -31.54
C LEU A 204 -7.08 -15.25 -30.49
N CYS A 205 -6.73 -15.92 -29.37
CA CYS A 205 -6.14 -15.27 -28.21
C CYS A 205 -4.62 -15.44 -28.10
N ILE A 206 -3.98 -16.40 -28.80
CA ILE A 206 -2.52 -16.61 -28.72
C ILE A 206 -1.76 -15.35 -29.13
N ILE A 207 -2.08 -14.78 -30.30
CA ILE A 207 -1.38 -13.58 -30.81
C ILE A 207 -1.59 -12.37 -29.89
N PRO A 208 -2.83 -12.01 -29.47
CA PRO A 208 -3.03 -10.88 -28.59
C PRO A 208 -2.41 -11.07 -27.20
N ILE A 209 -2.34 -12.30 -26.68
CA ILE A 209 -1.65 -12.58 -25.41
C ILE A 209 -0.15 -12.28 -25.55
N LEU A 210 0.52 -12.77 -26.58
CA LEU A 210 1.93 -12.50 -26.81
C LEU A 210 2.20 -11.00 -27.01
N LEU A 211 1.45 -10.34 -27.91
CA LEU A 211 1.61 -8.91 -28.16
C LEU A 211 1.34 -8.07 -26.90
N GLY A 212 0.29 -8.40 -26.18
CA GLY A 212 -0.05 -7.71 -24.93
C GLY A 212 1.03 -7.87 -23.87
N SER A 213 1.60 -9.07 -23.74
CA SER A 213 2.68 -9.35 -22.79
C SER A 213 3.95 -8.56 -23.13
N PHE A 214 4.36 -8.51 -24.41
CA PHE A 214 5.54 -7.74 -24.82
C PHE A 214 5.34 -6.22 -24.61
N ILE A 215 4.17 -5.70 -24.95
CA ILE A 215 3.87 -4.28 -24.73
C ILE A 215 3.77 -3.99 -23.24
N GLY A 216 3.24 -4.91 -22.43
CA GLY A 216 3.23 -4.79 -20.98
C GLY A 216 4.63 -4.68 -20.37
N ILE A 217 5.59 -5.47 -20.86
CA ILE A 217 7.01 -5.37 -20.46
C ILE A 217 7.58 -3.99 -20.84
N ALA A 218 7.31 -3.51 -22.08
CA ALA A 218 7.78 -2.20 -22.51
C ALA A 218 7.17 -1.06 -21.67
N LEU A 219 5.91 -1.18 -21.27
CA LEU A 219 5.26 -0.22 -20.39
C LEU A 219 5.84 -0.29 -18.96
N THR A 220 6.19 -1.47 -18.45
CA THR A 220 6.88 -1.62 -17.16
C THR A 220 8.21 -0.86 -17.18
N PHE A 221 9.03 -1.08 -18.23
CA PHE A 221 10.28 -0.35 -18.42
C PHE A 221 10.04 1.16 -18.44
N GLY A 222 9.08 1.63 -19.25
CA GLY A 222 8.75 3.06 -19.33
C GLY A 222 8.29 3.65 -18.00
N THR A 223 7.51 2.90 -17.21
CA THR A 223 7.05 3.34 -15.88
C THR A 223 8.23 3.49 -14.92
N ILE A 224 9.17 2.55 -14.89
CA ILE A 224 10.36 2.62 -14.04
C ILE A 224 11.22 3.84 -14.40
N GLN A 225 11.43 4.09 -15.70
CA GLN A 225 12.18 5.28 -16.14
C GLN A 225 11.50 6.59 -15.73
N ILE A 226 10.17 6.65 -15.82
CA ILE A 226 9.41 7.83 -15.35
C ILE A 226 9.57 8.01 -13.83
N VAL A 227 9.50 6.92 -13.06
CA VAL A 227 9.69 6.96 -11.61
C VAL A 227 11.10 7.43 -11.26
N ASN A 228 12.14 6.96 -11.96
CA ASN A 228 13.51 7.42 -11.72
C ASN A 228 13.67 8.92 -11.99
N VAL A 229 13.11 9.41 -13.09
CA VAL A 229 13.16 10.86 -13.43
C VAL A 229 12.39 11.71 -12.41
N LEU A 230 11.23 11.23 -11.93
CA LEU A 230 10.43 11.98 -10.95
C LEU A 230 11.03 11.98 -9.55
N ALA A 231 11.78 10.95 -9.21
CA ALA A 231 12.39 10.78 -7.92
C ALA A 231 13.93 11.03 -7.95
N ASP A 232 14.40 11.70 -9.00
CA ASP A 232 15.77 12.16 -9.10
C ASP A 232 16.02 13.26 -8.06
N GLY A 233 17.11 13.14 -7.31
CA GLY A 233 17.48 14.08 -6.26
C GLY A 233 16.93 13.78 -4.85
N ILE A 234 16.19 12.67 -4.65
CA ILE A 234 15.83 12.22 -3.30
C ILE A 234 17.06 11.64 -2.60
N ALA A 235 17.42 12.19 -1.45
CA ALA A 235 18.55 11.70 -0.65
C ALA A 235 18.33 10.25 -0.20
N GLY A 236 19.40 9.44 -0.20
CA GLY A 236 19.34 8.03 0.24
C GLY A 236 18.67 7.06 -0.72
N ARG A 237 18.13 7.53 -1.86
CA ARG A 237 17.50 6.68 -2.86
C ARG A 237 18.49 6.22 -3.93
N HIS A 238 18.49 4.94 -4.23
CA HIS A 238 19.19 4.41 -5.41
C HIS A 238 18.27 4.33 -6.63
N GLU A 239 18.83 4.37 -7.85
CA GLU A 239 18.05 4.22 -9.09
C GLU A 239 17.44 2.82 -9.22
N ALA A 240 16.16 2.75 -9.53
CA ALA A 240 15.51 1.49 -9.81
C ALA A 240 15.98 0.92 -11.15
N VAL A 241 16.70 -0.19 -11.11
CA VAL A 241 17.18 -0.89 -12.29
C VAL A 241 16.09 -1.80 -12.84
N PHE A 242 15.72 -1.60 -14.12
CA PHE A 242 14.78 -2.52 -14.75
C PHE A 242 15.39 -3.91 -14.90
N THR A 243 14.79 -4.88 -14.24
CA THR A 243 15.14 -6.31 -14.35
C THR A 243 13.93 -7.12 -14.79
N TYR A 244 14.16 -8.18 -15.56
CA TYR A 244 13.07 -9.03 -16.01
C TYR A 244 13.48 -10.50 -16.09
N HIS A 245 12.92 -11.34 -15.26
CA HIS A 245 13.22 -12.75 -15.22
C HIS A 245 12.28 -13.55 -16.14
N PRO A 246 12.77 -14.54 -16.94
CA PRO A 246 11.93 -15.36 -17.81
C PRO A 246 10.77 -16.07 -17.10
N PHE A 247 10.92 -16.37 -15.82
CA PHE A 247 9.86 -16.96 -15.00
C PHE A 247 8.64 -16.02 -14.88
N VAL A 248 8.85 -14.71 -14.74
CA VAL A 248 7.76 -13.71 -14.70
C VAL A 248 6.98 -13.70 -16.00
N PHE A 249 7.69 -13.82 -17.15
CA PHE A 249 7.04 -13.96 -18.45
C PHE A 249 6.19 -15.23 -18.53
N ALA A 250 6.72 -16.36 -18.08
CA ALA A 250 6.00 -17.63 -18.05
C ALA A 250 4.74 -17.56 -17.18
N VAL A 251 4.84 -16.95 -15.98
CA VAL A 251 3.70 -16.73 -15.07
C VAL A 251 2.66 -15.84 -15.73
N THR A 252 3.07 -14.75 -16.37
CA THR A 252 2.17 -13.82 -17.07
C THR A 252 1.42 -14.51 -18.21
N ILE A 253 2.11 -15.29 -19.05
CA ILE A 253 1.50 -16.05 -20.14
C ILE A 253 0.51 -17.09 -19.58
N LEU A 254 0.91 -17.81 -18.53
CA LEU A 254 0.05 -18.83 -17.90
C LEU A 254 -1.21 -18.19 -17.30
N ALA A 255 -1.07 -17.11 -16.55
CA ALA A 255 -2.20 -16.36 -15.96
C ALA A 255 -3.14 -15.82 -17.04
N SER A 256 -2.59 -15.25 -18.13
CA SER A 256 -3.38 -14.77 -19.27
C SER A 256 -4.11 -15.89 -20.00
N ALA A 257 -3.42 -17.00 -20.25
CA ALA A 257 -4.01 -18.19 -20.90
C ALA A 257 -5.12 -18.80 -20.03
N LEU A 258 -4.91 -18.90 -18.70
CA LEU A 258 -5.91 -19.39 -17.76
C LEU A 258 -7.13 -18.49 -17.71
N THR A 259 -6.91 -17.16 -17.67
CA THR A 259 -7.99 -16.14 -17.70
C THR A 259 -8.84 -16.28 -18.95
N VAL A 260 -8.22 -16.42 -20.14
CA VAL A 260 -8.91 -16.64 -21.40
C VAL A 260 -9.63 -17.98 -21.43
N PHE A 261 -8.98 -19.04 -20.97
CA PHE A 261 -9.58 -20.38 -20.95
C PHE A 261 -10.84 -20.43 -20.08
N ILE A 262 -10.80 -19.92 -18.84
CA ILE A 262 -11.96 -19.87 -17.95
C ILE A 262 -13.07 -19.03 -18.58
N SER A 263 -12.72 -17.88 -19.19
CA SER A 263 -13.66 -16.97 -19.82
C SER A 263 -14.40 -17.59 -21.03
N ALA A 264 -13.70 -18.38 -21.82
CA ALA A 264 -14.26 -19.07 -22.99
C ALA A 264 -15.03 -20.34 -22.61
N TRP A 265 -14.57 -21.07 -21.59
CA TRP A 265 -15.13 -22.35 -21.17
C TRP A 265 -16.55 -22.22 -20.63
N LEU A 266 -16.84 -21.19 -19.83
CA LEU A 266 -18.16 -20.98 -19.26
C LEU A 266 -19.26 -20.79 -20.32
N PRO A 267 -19.13 -19.87 -21.33
CA PRO A 267 -20.10 -19.73 -22.43
C PRO A 267 -20.15 -20.98 -23.31
N ALA A 268 -19.01 -21.61 -23.62
CA ALA A 268 -18.94 -22.80 -24.44
C ALA A 268 -19.70 -23.98 -23.77
N ARG A 269 -19.52 -24.17 -22.47
CA ARG A 269 -20.27 -25.17 -21.68
C ARG A 269 -21.77 -24.92 -21.71
N LYS A 270 -22.20 -23.67 -21.64
CA LYS A 270 -23.61 -23.30 -21.67
C LYS A 270 -24.22 -23.54 -23.05
N LEU A 271 -23.51 -23.17 -24.10
CA LEU A 271 -23.96 -23.32 -25.47
C LEU A 271 -24.04 -24.81 -25.89
N SER A 272 -23.04 -25.62 -25.53
CA SER A 272 -23.02 -27.06 -25.86
C SER A 272 -24.11 -27.89 -25.20
N LYS A 273 -24.76 -27.37 -24.16
CA LYS A 273 -25.90 -28.06 -23.46
C LYS A 273 -27.26 -27.71 -24.04
N LEU A 274 -27.36 -26.79 -25.01
CA LEU A 274 -28.63 -26.45 -25.65
C LEU A 274 -29.10 -27.62 -26.53
N THR A 275 -30.38 -27.96 -26.43
CA THR A 275 -30.98 -28.97 -27.34
C THR A 275 -31.09 -28.38 -28.74
N PRO A 276 -31.05 -29.24 -29.82
CA PRO A 276 -31.21 -28.78 -31.21
C PRO A 276 -32.47 -27.93 -31.40
N LEU A 277 -33.57 -28.37 -30.79
CA LEU A 277 -34.84 -27.66 -30.88
C LEU A 277 -34.82 -26.29 -30.21
N GLU A 278 -34.19 -26.17 -29.03
CA GLU A 278 -34.02 -24.87 -28.36
C GLU A 278 -33.11 -23.95 -29.14
N ALA A 279 -32.03 -24.48 -29.71
CA ALA A 279 -31.08 -23.69 -30.48
C ALA A 279 -31.65 -23.17 -31.79
N ILE A 280 -32.48 -23.96 -32.50
CA ILE A 280 -33.14 -23.57 -33.74
C ILE A 280 -34.36 -22.68 -33.43
N LYS A 281 -35.14 -22.93 -32.42
CA LYS A 281 -36.36 -22.17 -32.06
C LYS A 281 -36.03 -20.83 -31.39
N ASN A 282 -34.89 -20.72 -30.74
CA ASN A 282 -34.40 -19.48 -30.09
C ASN A 282 -33.72 -18.55 -31.11
N THR A 283 -34.42 -18.19 -32.19
CA THR A 283 -33.99 -17.21 -33.15
C THR A 283 -34.03 -15.78 -32.60
N GLY A 284 -33.21 -15.51 -31.57
CA GLY A 284 -32.90 -14.14 -31.14
C GLY A 284 -34.04 -13.32 -30.50
N GLU A 285 -35.24 -13.90 -30.33
CA GLU A 285 -36.32 -13.19 -29.66
C GLU A 285 -36.23 -13.27 -28.14
N LEU A 286 -36.17 -12.10 -27.51
CA LEU A 286 -36.27 -11.95 -26.07
C LEU A 286 -37.70 -12.32 -25.58
N GLN A 287 -37.91 -13.55 -25.18
CA GLN A 287 -39.16 -13.96 -24.57
C GLN A 287 -39.19 -13.54 -23.11
N LEU A 288 -40.00 -12.55 -22.80
CA LEU A 288 -40.38 -12.22 -21.42
C LEU A 288 -41.24 -13.31 -20.84
N LYS A 289 -40.73 -14.19 -20.01
CA LYS A 289 -41.47 -15.28 -19.33
C LYS A 289 -42.61 -14.80 -18.41
N ARG A 290 -42.63 -13.51 -18.02
CA ARG A 290 -43.68 -12.84 -17.23
C ARG A 290 -43.63 -11.32 -17.43
N ARG A 291 -44.78 -10.66 -17.63
CA ARG A 291 -44.90 -9.18 -17.60
C ARG A 291 -44.54 -8.65 -16.19
N LYS A 292 -43.36 -8.17 -16.01
CA LYS A 292 -42.97 -7.41 -14.82
C LYS A 292 -43.01 -5.94 -15.15
N LYS A 293 -44.03 -5.21 -14.78
CA LYS A 293 -44.15 -3.77 -14.99
C LYS A 293 -42.98 -3.05 -14.31
N SER A 294 -42.41 -2.06 -15.00
CA SER A 294 -41.32 -1.20 -14.53
C SER A 294 -41.90 0.10 -13.98
N CYS A 295 -42.62 0.02 -12.83
CA CYS A 295 -43.40 1.12 -12.29
C CYS A 295 -42.60 2.42 -12.07
N ILE A 296 -41.34 2.36 -11.61
CA ILE A 296 -40.52 3.55 -11.31
C ILE A 296 -40.14 4.29 -12.61
N LEU A 297 -39.61 3.59 -13.62
CA LEU A 297 -39.21 4.19 -14.88
C LEU A 297 -40.42 4.64 -15.72
N ALA A 298 -41.54 3.91 -15.62
CA ALA A 298 -42.79 4.30 -16.25
C ALA A 298 -43.35 5.61 -15.63
N ARG A 299 -43.23 5.77 -14.32
CA ARG A 299 -43.70 6.97 -13.62
C ARG A 299 -42.85 8.21 -13.90
N LEU A 300 -41.54 8.02 -14.05
CA LEU A 300 -40.58 9.12 -14.29
C LEU A 300 -40.51 9.54 -15.77
N PHE A 301 -40.57 8.59 -16.69
CA PHE A 301 -40.25 8.81 -18.11
C PHE A 301 -41.37 8.36 -19.07
N GLY A 302 -42.55 7.99 -18.56
CA GLY A 302 -43.67 7.57 -19.40
C GLY A 302 -43.47 6.23 -20.11
N ILE A 303 -44.02 6.09 -21.32
CA ILE A 303 -44.00 4.86 -22.12
C ILE A 303 -42.56 4.45 -22.49
N GLU A 304 -41.71 5.40 -22.85
CA GLU A 304 -40.30 5.15 -23.19
C GLU A 304 -39.53 4.57 -21.99
N GLY A 305 -39.84 5.06 -20.75
CA GLY A 305 -39.28 4.50 -19.51
C GLY A 305 -39.77 3.09 -19.22
N GLU A 306 -41.05 2.77 -19.48
CA GLU A 306 -41.57 1.41 -19.34
C GLU A 306 -40.93 0.44 -20.33
N LEU A 307 -40.79 0.82 -21.60
CA LEU A 307 -40.16 0.01 -22.61
C LEU A 307 -38.68 -0.24 -22.32
N ALA A 308 -37.92 0.81 -21.95
CA ALA A 308 -36.54 0.69 -21.52
C ALA A 308 -36.39 -0.25 -20.30
N GLY A 309 -37.22 -0.08 -19.28
CA GLY A 309 -37.20 -0.91 -18.08
C GLY A 309 -37.54 -2.36 -18.34
N ASN A 310 -38.48 -2.64 -19.21
CA ASN A 310 -38.85 -4.00 -19.60
C ASN A 310 -37.75 -4.68 -20.42
N ALA A 311 -37.10 -3.96 -21.30
CA ALA A 311 -35.94 -4.42 -22.06
C ALA A 311 -34.76 -4.78 -21.16
N LEU A 312 -34.43 -3.92 -20.20
CA LEU A 312 -33.37 -4.17 -19.22
C LEU A 312 -33.67 -5.36 -18.31
N LYS A 313 -34.95 -5.56 -17.95
CA LYS A 313 -35.38 -6.72 -17.18
C LYS A 313 -35.32 -8.03 -17.97
N ALA A 314 -35.66 -7.99 -19.27
CA ALA A 314 -35.57 -9.14 -20.15
C ALA A 314 -34.12 -9.66 -20.27
N GLN A 315 -33.15 -8.75 -20.28
CA GLN A 315 -31.73 -9.07 -20.43
C GLN A 315 -30.94 -9.04 -19.13
N LYS A 316 -31.58 -9.07 -17.99
CA LYS A 316 -30.95 -8.99 -16.65
C LYS A 316 -29.71 -9.90 -16.50
N LYS A 317 -29.75 -11.13 -17.08
CA LYS A 317 -28.63 -12.09 -16.98
C LYS A 317 -27.40 -11.64 -17.78
N ALA A 318 -27.58 -11.12 -19.00
CA ALA A 318 -26.49 -10.65 -19.85
C ALA A 318 -25.88 -9.34 -19.29
N LEU A 319 -26.74 -8.41 -18.86
CA LEU A 319 -26.31 -7.15 -18.26
C LEU A 319 -25.66 -7.30 -16.87
N ARG A 320 -26.00 -8.35 -16.12
CA ARG A 320 -25.44 -8.59 -14.78
C ARG A 320 -23.92 -8.68 -14.81
N THR A 321 -23.35 -9.43 -15.74
CA THR A 321 -21.90 -9.63 -15.83
C THR A 321 -21.18 -8.32 -16.21
N ALA A 322 -21.75 -7.55 -17.15
CA ALA A 322 -21.20 -6.25 -17.51
C ALA A 322 -21.26 -5.24 -16.35
N MET A 323 -22.40 -5.23 -15.63
CA MET A 323 -22.56 -4.38 -14.46
C MET A 323 -21.62 -4.78 -13.32
N MET A 324 -21.41 -6.07 -13.06
CA MET A 324 -20.46 -6.55 -12.04
C MET A 324 -19.02 -6.13 -12.39
N SER A 325 -18.61 -6.27 -13.65
CA SER A 325 -17.28 -5.84 -14.08
C SER A 325 -17.08 -4.32 -13.87
N LEU A 326 -18.08 -3.51 -14.23
CA LEU A 326 -18.02 -2.06 -14.04
C LEU A 326 -18.03 -1.68 -12.54
N THR A 327 -18.86 -2.36 -11.74
CA THR A 327 -18.88 -2.18 -10.28
C THR A 327 -17.52 -2.47 -9.67
N LEU A 328 -16.88 -3.58 -10.07
CA LEU A 328 -15.58 -3.99 -9.55
C LEU A 328 -14.47 -3.00 -9.96
N SER A 329 -14.48 -2.54 -11.22
CA SER A 329 -13.50 -1.53 -11.69
C SER A 329 -13.68 -0.18 -10.97
N PHE A 330 -14.93 0.24 -10.75
CA PHE A 330 -15.21 1.49 -10.03
C PHE A 330 -14.86 1.37 -8.52
N LEU A 331 -15.17 0.23 -7.92
CA LEU A 331 -14.82 -0.06 -6.53
C LEU A 331 -13.29 -0.05 -6.34
N GLY A 332 -12.56 -0.75 -7.21
CA GLY A 332 -11.09 -0.77 -7.14
C GLY A 332 -10.48 0.63 -7.26
N PHE A 333 -10.97 1.43 -8.22
CA PHE A 333 -10.51 2.81 -8.40
C PHE A 333 -10.79 3.69 -7.17
N THR A 334 -12.03 3.66 -6.66
CA THR A 334 -12.42 4.51 -5.53
C THR A 334 -11.73 4.10 -4.23
N LEU A 335 -11.61 2.80 -3.95
CA LEU A 335 -10.91 2.30 -2.76
C LEU A 335 -9.43 2.66 -2.79
N MET A 336 -8.81 2.56 -3.96
CA MET A 336 -7.39 2.89 -4.10
C MET A 336 -7.11 4.37 -3.86
N LEU A 337 -7.94 5.27 -4.43
CA LEU A 337 -7.83 6.70 -4.16
C LEU A 337 -8.01 7.01 -2.67
N CYS A 338 -9.01 6.40 -2.03
CA CYS A 338 -9.24 6.60 -0.60
C CYS A 338 -8.07 6.05 0.24
N PHE A 339 -7.49 4.92 -0.14
CA PHE A 339 -6.31 4.36 0.54
C PHE A 339 -5.12 5.32 0.48
N LEU A 340 -4.81 5.86 -0.71
CA LEU A 340 -3.73 6.83 -0.86
C LEU A 340 -3.96 8.09 -0.02
N THR A 341 -5.20 8.60 0.01
CA THR A 341 -5.56 9.76 0.84
C THR A 341 -5.40 9.45 2.33
N LEU A 342 -5.82 8.26 2.78
CA LEU A 342 -5.65 7.84 4.17
C LEU A 342 -4.16 7.65 4.54
N SER A 343 -3.36 7.13 3.62
CA SER A 343 -1.91 7.00 3.82
C SER A 343 -1.25 8.37 3.99
N GLU A 344 -1.64 9.35 3.16
CA GLU A 344 -1.14 10.73 3.24
C GLU A 344 -1.51 11.40 4.58
N ILE A 345 -2.77 11.27 5.02
CA ILE A 345 -3.22 11.77 6.34
C ILE A 345 -2.42 11.09 7.45
N SER A 346 -2.24 9.77 7.35
CA SER A 346 -1.48 9.00 8.35
C SER A 346 -0.05 9.52 8.49
N THR A 347 0.66 9.72 7.38
CA THR A 347 2.05 10.21 7.39
C THR A 347 2.13 11.64 7.92
N ASN A 348 1.26 12.53 7.43
CA ASN A 348 1.25 13.92 7.89
C ASN A 348 1.01 14.00 9.40
N HIS A 349 0.01 13.32 9.90
CA HIS A 349 -0.37 13.40 11.32
C HIS A 349 0.65 12.69 12.24
N THR A 350 1.17 11.53 11.83
CA THR A 350 2.06 10.73 12.68
C THR A 350 3.46 11.33 12.74
N TYR A 351 3.92 12.00 11.68
CA TYR A 351 5.29 12.47 11.55
C TYR A 351 5.39 13.99 11.45
N PHE A 352 4.86 14.62 10.37
CA PHE A 352 5.13 16.03 10.09
C PHE A 352 4.41 17.01 11.02
N GLU A 353 3.17 16.74 11.39
CA GLU A 353 2.41 17.64 12.29
C GLU A 353 2.87 17.48 13.74
N ARG A 354 3.20 16.26 14.16
CA ARG A 354 3.63 15.97 15.52
C ARG A 354 4.93 16.66 15.90
N TYR A 355 5.85 16.81 14.94
CA TYR A 355 7.17 17.41 15.17
C TYR A 355 7.29 18.81 14.55
N GLN A 356 6.18 19.46 14.28
CA GLN A 356 6.17 20.75 13.56
C GLN A 356 7.00 21.83 14.21
N ASP A 357 7.03 21.89 15.53
CA ASP A 357 7.77 22.88 16.32
C ASP A 357 8.89 22.24 17.16
N ALA A 358 9.26 21.00 16.86
CA ALA A 358 10.31 20.28 17.58
C ALA A 358 11.70 20.53 16.98
N TRP A 359 11.82 20.64 15.66
CA TRP A 359 13.06 20.89 14.94
C TRP A 359 12.81 21.27 13.48
N ASP A 360 13.73 22.02 12.87
CA ASP A 360 13.74 22.34 11.43
C ASP A 360 14.95 21.74 10.74
N VAL A 361 16.14 21.84 11.37
CA VAL A 361 17.37 21.17 10.94
C VAL A 361 17.91 20.35 12.10
N MET A 362 18.32 19.13 11.81
CA MET A 362 18.87 18.19 12.76
C MET A 362 20.26 17.76 12.30
N ALA A 363 21.24 17.76 13.21
CA ALA A 363 22.54 17.17 12.99
C ALA A 363 22.84 16.16 14.07
N THR A 364 23.43 15.02 13.67
CA THR A 364 23.99 14.02 14.57
C THR A 364 25.49 13.99 14.38
N ILE A 365 26.24 14.18 15.43
CA ILE A 365 27.70 14.13 15.46
C ILE A 365 28.07 12.74 15.94
N LYS A 366 28.70 11.94 15.09
CA LYS A 366 29.03 10.55 15.39
C LYS A 366 30.26 10.46 16.28
N ASP A 367 30.24 9.49 17.19
CA ASP A 367 31.34 9.10 18.08
C ASP A 367 31.98 10.29 18.85
N THR A 368 31.17 11.28 19.21
CA THR A 368 31.63 12.47 19.92
C THR A 368 30.71 12.76 21.10
N PRO A 369 31.15 12.49 22.35
CA PRO A 369 30.40 12.84 23.55
C PRO A 369 30.23 14.35 23.69
N ILE A 370 29.14 14.80 24.28
CA ILE A 370 28.86 16.23 24.47
C ILE A 370 29.94 16.96 25.27
N GLU A 371 30.68 16.26 26.11
CA GLU A 371 31.75 16.82 26.92
C GLU A 371 32.99 17.22 26.12
N ASP A 372 33.22 16.52 25.00
CA ASP A 372 34.34 16.77 24.07
C ASP A 372 33.95 17.76 22.97
N PHE A 373 32.72 18.27 22.97
CA PHE A 373 32.19 19.15 21.97
C PHE A 373 32.49 20.64 22.32
N ALA A 374 33.28 21.31 21.47
CA ALA A 374 33.80 22.65 21.78
C ALA A 374 33.09 23.79 20.99
N TYR A 375 32.06 23.50 20.16
CA TYR A 375 31.43 24.45 19.24
C TYR A 375 30.04 24.94 19.70
N GLU A 376 29.70 24.79 20.95
CA GLU A 376 28.42 25.21 21.52
C GLU A 376 28.10 26.68 21.25
N ASN A 377 29.08 27.58 21.47
CA ASN A 377 28.89 29.01 21.31
C ASN A 377 28.65 29.42 19.84
N GLU A 378 29.35 28.78 18.89
CA GLU A 378 29.19 29.04 17.47
C GLU A 378 27.79 28.59 16.98
N ILE A 379 27.26 27.49 17.48
CA ILE A 379 25.94 26.97 17.12
C ILE A 379 24.86 27.87 17.71
N HIS A 380 24.94 28.23 18.97
CA HIS A 380 23.97 29.15 19.59
C HIS A 380 24.04 30.58 19.03
N ALA A 381 25.16 30.95 18.35
CA ALA A 381 25.30 32.23 17.67
C ALA A 381 24.73 32.27 16.24
N LEU A 382 24.15 31.17 15.73
CA LEU A 382 23.49 31.13 14.43
C LEU A 382 22.32 32.12 14.38
N ASP A 383 22.29 32.95 13.34
CA ASP A 383 21.31 34.03 13.19
C ASP A 383 19.86 33.48 13.02
N ASN A 384 18.94 34.00 13.84
CA ASN A 384 17.53 33.70 13.76
C ASN A 384 17.16 32.19 14.00
N THR A 385 17.89 31.55 14.89
CA THR A 385 17.67 30.17 15.25
C THR A 385 17.62 30.00 16.76
N ASP A 386 16.81 29.07 17.22
CA ASP A 386 16.88 28.48 18.56
C ASP A 386 17.53 27.10 18.40
N SER A 387 18.54 26.79 19.19
CA SER A 387 19.27 25.53 19.08
C SER A 387 19.45 24.85 20.40
N ILE A 388 19.46 23.51 20.39
CA ILE A 388 19.70 22.66 21.55
C ILE A 388 20.73 21.62 21.17
N ILE A 389 21.72 21.42 22.05
CA ILE A 389 22.76 20.43 21.92
C ILE A 389 22.57 19.43 23.08
N TYR A 390 22.53 18.14 22.76
CA TYR A 390 22.31 17.12 23.77
C TYR A 390 22.93 15.77 23.40
N GLN A 391 23.08 14.94 24.41
CA GLN A 391 23.47 13.53 24.35
C GLN A 391 22.45 12.71 25.12
N LYS A 392 22.38 11.41 24.92
CA LYS A 392 21.47 10.53 25.63
C LYS A 392 22.23 9.53 26.50
N ALA A 393 21.58 9.10 27.58
CA ALA A 393 22.02 7.96 28.39
C ALA A 393 20.82 7.15 28.86
N GLY A 394 21.05 5.88 29.17
CA GLY A 394 20.03 4.99 29.66
C GLY A 394 20.13 4.75 31.17
N ALA A 395 19.00 4.80 31.90
CA ALA A 395 18.90 4.46 33.31
C ALA A 395 17.53 3.89 33.65
N TYR A 396 17.39 3.34 34.86
CA TYR A 396 16.10 3.10 35.49
C TYR A 396 15.92 4.05 36.68
N SER A 397 14.66 4.43 36.97
CA SER A 397 14.31 5.21 38.17
C SER A 397 13.56 4.35 39.15
N SER A 398 13.96 4.43 40.42
CA SER A 398 13.24 3.83 41.53
C SER A 398 12.23 4.83 42.10
N VAL A 399 10.93 4.59 41.86
CA VAL A 399 9.84 5.48 42.24
C VAL A 399 8.92 4.85 43.26
N PRO A 400 8.63 5.49 44.39
CA PRO A 400 7.67 4.98 45.36
C PRO A 400 6.27 4.83 44.78
N VAL A 401 5.55 3.75 45.13
CA VAL A 401 4.17 3.51 44.65
C VAL A 401 3.24 4.68 45.00
N ASP A 402 3.44 5.31 46.13
CA ASP A 402 2.61 6.44 46.58
C ASP A 402 2.81 7.72 45.72
N ALA A 403 3.98 7.86 45.11
CA ALA A 403 4.33 9.00 44.27
C ALA A 403 3.67 8.99 42.86
N ILE A 404 3.03 7.90 42.49
CA ILE A 404 2.26 7.83 41.22
C ILE A 404 1.03 8.73 41.30
N SER A 405 0.74 9.45 40.27
CA SER A 405 -0.37 10.43 40.15
C SER A 405 -1.75 9.80 40.41
N ASN A 406 -2.70 10.61 40.83
CA ASN A 406 -4.08 10.16 40.99
C ASN A 406 -4.75 9.86 39.62
N GLU A 407 -4.33 10.53 38.58
CA GLU A 407 -4.77 10.31 37.19
C GLU A 407 -4.40 8.90 36.74
N VAL A 408 -3.15 8.47 36.91
CA VAL A 408 -2.69 7.11 36.61
C VAL A 408 -3.41 6.07 37.49
N LYS A 409 -3.60 6.36 38.78
CA LYS A 409 -4.38 5.47 39.66
C LYS A 409 -5.83 5.32 39.22
N SER A 410 -6.45 6.36 38.65
CA SER A 410 -7.83 6.33 38.16
C SER A 410 -7.97 5.51 36.87
N LEU A 411 -6.91 5.40 36.09
CA LEU A 411 -6.84 4.58 34.86
C LEU A 411 -6.59 3.08 35.12
N GLY A 412 -6.51 2.68 36.39
CA GLY A 412 -6.29 1.27 36.80
C GLY A 412 -4.91 1.00 37.36
N GLY A 413 -4.08 2.04 37.53
CA GLY A 413 -2.72 1.96 38.04
C GLY A 413 -1.66 1.77 36.94
N LEU A 414 -0.42 1.94 37.32
CA LEU A 414 0.71 1.89 36.40
C LEU A 414 0.86 0.52 35.73
N GLU A 415 0.61 -0.56 36.45
CA GLU A 415 0.64 -1.92 35.91
C GLU A 415 -0.41 -2.18 34.83
N ALA A 416 -1.58 -1.56 34.96
CA ALA A 416 -2.65 -1.69 33.97
C ALA A 416 -2.32 -0.94 32.65
N ILE A 417 -1.60 0.19 32.74
CA ILE A 417 -1.24 1.04 31.59
C ILE A 417 0.02 0.54 30.91
N ALA A 418 1.09 0.26 31.71
CA ALA A 418 2.42 -0.06 31.22
C ALA A 418 2.68 -1.57 31.08
N GLY A 419 1.84 -2.43 31.66
CA GLY A 419 1.96 -3.89 31.60
C GLY A 419 3.30 -4.37 32.13
N THR A 420 4.03 -5.13 31.31
CA THR A 420 5.35 -5.70 31.65
C THR A 420 6.50 -4.70 31.55
N SER A 421 6.25 -3.47 31.11
CA SER A 421 7.29 -2.42 30.95
C SER A 421 7.75 -1.84 32.32
N VAL A 422 7.07 -2.17 33.38
CA VAL A 422 7.43 -1.75 34.74
C VAL A 422 7.48 -2.96 35.68
N SER A 423 8.43 -2.96 36.61
CA SER A 423 8.52 -3.97 37.66
C SER A 423 8.34 -3.31 39.02
N ILE A 424 7.80 -4.06 39.97
CA ILE A 424 7.59 -3.61 41.34
C ILE A 424 8.40 -4.48 42.30
N ALA A 425 9.16 -3.86 43.19
CA ALA A 425 9.89 -4.51 44.26
C ALA A 425 9.87 -3.62 45.51
N ASP A 426 9.64 -4.18 46.69
CA ASP A 426 9.71 -3.50 47.99
C ASP A 426 8.94 -2.15 48.04
N SER A 427 7.77 -2.06 47.40
CA SER A 427 6.94 -0.84 47.28
C SER A 427 7.53 0.27 46.39
N PHE A 428 8.45 -0.05 45.51
CA PHE A 428 8.99 0.85 44.49
C PHE A 428 8.74 0.26 43.12
N TYR A 429 8.44 1.15 42.19
CA TYR A 429 8.44 0.83 40.74
C TYR A 429 9.86 1.06 40.17
N SER A 430 10.37 0.10 39.43
CA SER A 430 11.51 0.30 38.56
C SER A 430 10.97 0.71 37.18
N ILE A 431 11.24 1.95 36.76
CA ILE A 431 10.72 2.57 35.56
C ILE A 431 11.89 2.95 34.67
N LYS A 432 11.84 2.56 33.38
CA LYS A 432 12.83 3.03 32.40
C LYS A 432 12.90 4.55 32.41
N SER A 433 14.10 5.08 32.51
CA SER A 433 14.32 6.51 32.72
C SER A 433 15.44 7.03 31.80
N PRO A 434 15.14 7.27 30.52
CA PRO A 434 16.08 7.88 29.61
C PRO A 434 16.55 9.23 30.16
N ILE A 435 17.85 9.49 30.06
CA ILE A 435 18.48 10.74 30.47
C ILE A 435 18.83 11.52 29.19
N VAL A 436 18.41 12.76 29.12
CA VAL A 436 18.81 13.72 28.10
C VAL A 436 19.77 14.71 28.73
N ILE A 437 21.01 14.64 28.31
CA ILE A 437 22.13 15.44 28.83
C ILE A 437 22.25 16.64 27.89
N MET A 438 21.89 17.82 28.36
CA MET A 438 21.92 19.05 27.58
C MET A 438 23.17 19.86 27.94
N ASP A 439 23.73 20.60 26.97
CA ASP A 439 24.73 21.60 27.31
C ASP A 439 24.18 22.59 28.36
N ASP A 440 25.07 23.18 29.15
CA ASP A 440 24.63 23.98 30.29
C ASP A 440 23.85 25.24 29.88
N SER A 441 24.10 25.78 28.69
CA SER A 441 23.38 26.93 28.12
C SER A 441 21.96 26.56 27.74
N SER A 442 21.80 25.52 26.93
CA SER A 442 20.49 24.98 26.53
C SER A 442 19.65 24.56 27.73
N PHE A 443 20.27 23.92 28.73
CA PHE A 443 19.57 23.50 29.95
C PHE A 443 19.07 24.69 30.76
N SER A 444 19.90 25.73 30.90
CA SER A 444 19.52 26.96 31.62
C SER A 444 18.36 27.69 30.95
N GLU A 445 18.44 27.85 29.63
CA GLU A 445 17.39 28.48 28.83
C GLU A 445 16.08 27.68 28.90
N TYR A 446 16.16 26.35 28.80
CA TYR A 446 14.98 25.49 28.95
C TYR A 446 14.35 25.62 30.35
N CYS A 447 15.16 25.63 31.42
CA CYS A 447 14.66 25.86 32.78
C CYS A 447 13.95 27.20 32.92
N GLU A 448 14.47 28.28 32.31
CA GLU A 448 13.83 29.60 32.31
C GLU A 448 12.47 29.57 31.58
N GLN A 449 12.40 28.87 30.42
CA GLN A 449 11.15 28.72 29.66
C GLN A 449 10.03 28.05 30.46
N ILE A 450 10.38 27.00 31.23
CA ILE A 450 9.40 26.25 32.06
C ILE A 450 9.23 26.84 33.47
N GLY A 451 9.90 27.97 33.80
CA GLY A 451 9.78 28.68 35.07
C GLY A 451 10.47 27.99 36.26
N ILE A 452 11.45 27.15 36.00
CA ILE A 452 12.28 26.48 36.99
C ILE A 452 13.61 27.25 37.15
N SER A 453 14.06 27.45 38.41
CA SER A 453 15.34 28.10 38.64
C SER A 453 16.50 27.12 38.30
N PRO A 454 17.42 27.47 37.42
CA PRO A 454 18.50 26.58 36.98
C PRO A 454 19.64 26.44 38.04
N SER A 455 19.41 26.92 39.26
CA SER A 455 20.43 26.96 40.31
C SER A 455 20.56 25.60 41.01
N GLY A 456 21.63 24.86 40.69
CA GLY A 456 22.01 23.61 41.35
C GLY A 456 22.19 22.45 40.41
N THR A 457 22.77 21.37 40.96
CA THR A 457 22.89 20.10 40.26
C THR A 457 21.66 19.24 40.55
N GLY A 458 21.03 18.72 39.48
CA GLY A 458 19.83 17.90 39.61
C GLY A 458 19.16 17.68 38.24
N SER A 459 17.99 17.06 38.24
CA SER A 459 17.22 16.76 37.03
C SER A 459 15.89 17.50 37.00
N VAL A 460 15.43 17.82 35.81
CA VAL A 460 14.03 18.17 35.51
C VAL A 460 13.33 16.94 34.96
N ILE A 461 12.18 16.60 35.55
CA ILE A 461 11.44 15.39 35.21
C ILE A 461 10.32 15.73 34.19
N LEU A 462 10.29 15.01 33.08
CA LEU A 462 9.15 15.05 32.15
C LEU A 462 7.98 14.26 32.75
N ASN A 463 7.11 14.99 33.45
CA ASN A 463 6.02 14.40 34.23
C ASN A 463 4.78 14.14 33.39
N ARG A 464 4.90 13.20 32.43
CA ARG A 464 3.77 12.76 31.60
C ARG A 464 3.87 11.29 31.22
N ILE A 465 2.73 10.62 31.16
CA ILE A 465 2.60 9.24 30.69
C ILE A 465 1.42 9.18 29.70
N TRP A 466 1.51 8.34 28.70
CA TRP A 466 0.46 8.18 27.71
C TRP A 466 -0.78 7.50 28.29
N ASP A 467 -1.95 8.14 28.16
CA ASP A 467 -3.25 7.54 28.46
C ASP A 467 -3.69 6.61 27.33
N SER A 468 -3.24 5.36 27.38
CA SER A 468 -3.60 4.33 26.41
C SER A 468 -5.04 3.82 26.53
N THR A 469 -5.74 4.21 27.60
CA THR A 469 -7.13 3.80 27.87
C THR A 469 -8.12 4.67 27.09
N ASN A 470 -7.90 5.98 27.07
CA ASN A 470 -8.82 6.96 26.47
C ASN A 470 -8.32 7.51 25.12
N SER A 471 -7.05 7.32 24.81
CA SER A 471 -6.45 7.76 23.55
C SER A 471 -5.77 6.63 22.79
N ASN A 472 -5.46 6.83 21.52
CA ASN A 472 -4.74 5.85 20.71
C ASN A 472 -3.35 6.37 20.31
N PHE A 473 -2.51 5.48 19.77
CA PHE A 473 -1.12 5.80 19.45
C PHE A 473 -0.93 6.94 18.42
N ARG A 474 -1.98 7.29 17.67
CA ARG A 474 -1.92 8.40 16.70
C ARG A 474 -2.30 9.74 17.32
N TYR A 475 -3.25 9.72 18.24
CA TYR A 475 -3.77 10.90 18.95
C TYR A 475 -3.50 10.71 20.43
N LYS A 476 -2.20 10.67 20.79
CA LYS A 476 -1.79 10.43 22.17
C LYS A 476 -2.19 11.59 23.05
N GLU A 477 -2.92 11.29 24.12
CA GLU A 477 -3.15 12.20 25.22
C GLU A 477 -2.29 11.77 26.40
N TYR A 478 -1.74 12.74 27.10
CA TYR A 478 -0.85 12.48 28.23
C TYR A 478 -1.49 12.97 29.52
N VAL A 479 -1.24 12.23 30.59
CA VAL A 479 -1.63 12.59 31.95
C VAL A 479 -0.38 12.71 32.82
N PRO A 480 -0.42 13.46 33.93
CA PRO A 480 0.70 13.52 34.87
C PRO A 480 1.12 12.11 35.33
N PHE A 481 2.42 11.84 35.33
CA PHE A 481 2.95 10.53 35.75
C PHE A 481 3.06 10.46 37.27
N LEU A 482 3.62 11.50 37.92
CA LEU A 482 3.92 11.61 39.33
C LEU A 482 3.11 12.73 40.00
N THR A 483 3.02 12.66 41.34
CA THR A 483 2.35 13.65 42.22
C THR A 483 3.15 14.95 42.43
N GLU A 484 4.39 15.07 41.88
CA GLU A 484 5.29 16.25 42.03
C GLU A 484 5.79 16.50 43.48
N GLU A 485 5.72 15.50 44.33
CA GLU A 485 6.15 15.63 45.74
C GLU A 485 7.57 15.15 46.01
N LEU A 486 8.23 14.47 45.04
CA LEU A 486 9.57 13.97 45.20
C LEU A 486 10.61 15.08 45.09
N ASN A 487 11.42 15.26 46.12
CA ASN A 487 12.56 16.20 46.11
C ASN A 487 13.83 15.57 45.54
N THR A 488 13.90 14.26 45.52
CA THR A 488 15.05 13.48 45.03
C THR A 488 14.55 12.27 44.29
N ILE A 489 15.29 11.83 43.26
CA ILE A 489 15.04 10.60 42.54
C ILE A 489 16.29 9.73 42.53
N THR A 490 16.10 8.41 42.68
CA THR A 490 17.19 7.44 42.61
C THR A 490 17.24 6.84 41.23
N LEU A 491 18.36 7.04 40.54
CA LEU A 491 18.68 6.47 39.23
C LEU A 491 19.54 5.22 39.42
N GLN A 492 19.37 4.24 38.58
CA GLN A 492 20.02 2.94 38.61
C GLN A 492 20.61 2.67 37.22
N ASN A 493 21.82 2.13 37.18
CA ASN A 493 22.47 1.71 35.94
C ASN A 493 21.66 0.58 35.28
N GLN A 494 21.61 0.55 33.95
CA GLN A 494 20.85 -0.45 33.17
C GLN A 494 21.46 -1.85 33.26
N ASP A 495 22.79 -1.94 33.37
CA ASP A 495 23.52 -3.20 33.33
C ASP A 495 23.92 -3.71 34.73
N ASP A 496 23.98 -2.80 35.73
CA ASP A 496 24.29 -3.14 37.13
C ASP A 496 23.23 -2.58 38.08
N GLU A 497 22.30 -3.43 38.48
CA GLU A 497 21.23 -3.08 39.42
C GLU A 497 21.72 -2.57 40.77
N THR A 498 22.99 -2.82 41.13
CA THR A 498 23.57 -2.38 42.41
C THR A 498 24.16 -0.97 42.33
N ALA A 499 24.47 -0.49 41.15
CA ALA A 499 24.98 0.84 40.91
C ALA A 499 23.84 1.87 40.86
N THR A 500 23.66 2.57 41.98
CA THR A 500 22.58 3.55 42.13
C THR A 500 23.10 4.91 42.57
N VAL A 501 22.47 5.96 42.14
CA VAL A 501 22.77 7.34 42.58
C VAL A 501 21.46 8.11 42.78
N THR A 502 21.42 8.91 43.85
CA THR A 502 20.27 9.77 44.17
C THR A 502 20.59 11.22 43.81
N ILE A 503 19.75 11.81 43.00
CA ILE A 503 19.92 13.21 42.54
C ILE A 503 18.74 14.07 42.97
N PRO A 504 18.94 15.39 43.22
CA PRO A 504 17.84 16.32 43.43
C PRO A 504 16.91 16.46 42.21
N VAL A 505 15.63 16.62 42.45
CA VAL A 505 14.65 17.01 41.44
C VAL A 505 14.52 18.53 41.50
N LEU A 506 14.88 19.20 40.38
CA LEU A 506 14.80 20.67 40.25
C LEU A 506 13.37 21.11 39.98
N GLY A 507 12.61 20.28 39.31
CA GLY A 507 11.21 20.53 39.01
C GLY A 507 10.60 19.51 38.09
N TYR A 508 9.32 19.73 37.75
CA TYR A 508 8.51 18.91 36.89
C TYR A 508 7.95 19.70 35.72
N THR A 509 7.81 19.06 34.59
CA THR A 509 7.23 19.68 33.41
C THR A 509 6.45 18.65 32.59
N GLN A 510 5.47 19.09 31.82
CA GLN A 510 4.80 18.27 30.80
C GLN A 510 5.26 18.63 29.37
N GLU A 511 6.02 19.70 29.24
CA GLU A 511 6.50 20.23 27.96
C GLU A 511 7.97 19.84 27.79
N PRO A 512 8.32 18.98 26.80
CA PRO A 512 9.71 18.67 26.49
C PRO A 512 10.41 19.87 25.85
N PRO A 513 11.75 19.96 25.92
CA PRO A 513 12.50 20.93 25.13
C PRO A 513 12.31 20.70 23.63
N VAL A 514 12.81 21.62 22.79
CA VAL A 514 12.78 21.51 21.33
C VAL A 514 13.66 20.35 20.86
N LEU A 515 13.12 19.13 20.91
CA LEU A 515 13.78 17.89 20.57
C LEU A 515 12.90 17.03 19.66
N ARG A 516 13.50 16.36 18.67
CA ARG A 516 12.83 15.34 17.86
C ARG A 516 12.82 13.99 18.56
N GLU A 517 12.73 13.88 19.79
CA GLU A 517 12.78 12.58 20.47
C GLU A 517 11.41 11.96 20.65
N GLU A 518 11.30 10.68 20.30
CA GLU A 518 10.21 9.82 20.72
C GLU A 518 10.64 9.01 21.92
N TYR A 519 10.17 9.42 23.08
CA TYR A 519 10.37 8.66 24.29
C TYR A 519 9.37 7.50 24.38
N ASP A 520 9.80 6.41 25.01
CA ASP A 520 8.90 5.32 25.34
C ASP A 520 7.68 5.85 26.09
N ASN A 521 6.50 5.38 25.74
CA ASN A 521 5.24 5.91 26.29
C ASN A 521 5.11 5.81 27.80
N TYR A 522 5.91 4.96 28.43
CA TYR A 522 5.88 4.63 29.85
C TYR A 522 7.21 4.91 30.54
N ALA A 523 8.07 5.70 29.92
CA ALA A 523 9.35 6.12 30.46
C ALA A 523 9.24 7.42 31.27
N LEU A 524 10.05 7.55 32.30
CA LEU A 524 10.18 8.75 33.11
C LEU A 524 11.45 9.51 32.71
N VAL A 525 11.34 10.37 31.70
CA VAL A 525 12.48 11.07 31.10
C VAL A 525 13.08 12.10 32.07
N GLN A 526 14.40 12.13 32.15
CA GLN A 526 15.19 13.06 32.98
C GLN A 526 15.97 14.03 32.09
N PHE A 527 15.85 15.32 32.32
CA PHE A 527 16.67 16.32 31.67
C PHE A 527 17.75 16.79 32.68
N LEU A 528 19.02 16.71 32.28
CA LEU A 528 20.17 17.12 33.07
C LEU A 528 21.06 18.04 32.25
N SER A 529 21.77 18.95 32.96
CA SER A 529 22.91 19.66 32.36
C SER A 529 24.14 18.75 32.31
N VAL A 530 25.09 19.05 31.39
CA VAL A 530 26.42 18.37 31.37
C VAL A 530 27.11 18.46 32.73
N SER A 531 27.03 19.61 33.39
CA SER A 531 27.58 19.81 34.75
C SER A 531 26.94 18.89 35.79
N SER A 532 25.66 18.54 35.65
CA SER A 532 24.99 17.56 36.56
C SER A 532 25.34 16.14 36.15
N TRP A 533 25.45 15.85 34.87
CA TRP A 533 25.80 14.52 34.35
C TRP A 533 27.17 14.04 34.84
N LYS A 534 28.19 14.89 34.77
CA LYS A 534 29.55 14.60 35.23
C LYS A 534 29.64 14.09 36.65
N GLN A 535 28.63 14.38 37.49
CA GLN A 535 28.61 13.89 38.89
C GLN A 535 28.08 12.47 39.04
N ILE A 536 27.37 11.98 38.04
CA ILE A 536 26.69 10.67 38.09
C ILE A 536 27.17 9.68 37.02
N GLU A 537 27.90 10.17 36.00
CA GLU A 537 28.38 9.40 34.88
C GLU A 537 29.15 8.15 35.26
N GLU A 538 30.08 8.23 36.23
CA GLU A 538 30.85 7.08 36.70
C GLU A 538 29.97 5.95 37.30
N VAL A 539 28.77 6.30 37.80
CA VAL A 539 27.84 5.34 38.42
C VAL A 539 26.82 4.82 37.40
N ILE A 540 26.24 5.73 36.62
CA ILE A 540 25.16 5.39 35.68
C ILE A 540 25.74 4.78 34.40
N GLY A 541 26.84 5.33 33.86
CA GLY A 541 27.40 4.88 32.60
C GLY A 541 26.41 4.98 31.44
N ASN A 542 26.61 4.18 30.38
CA ASN A 542 25.69 4.00 29.28
C ASN A 542 25.30 5.29 28.53
N GLY A 543 26.23 6.27 28.46
CA GLY A 543 26.12 7.41 27.55
C GLY A 543 26.22 6.92 26.10
N GLU A 544 25.29 7.34 25.23
CA GLU A 544 25.43 7.11 23.79
C GLU A 544 26.70 7.82 23.26
N PRO A 545 27.41 7.25 22.28
CA PRO A 545 28.62 7.88 21.75
C PRO A 545 28.35 9.15 20.95
N ASP A 546 27.11 9.32 20.46
CA ASP A 546 26.72 10.38 19.54
C ASP A 546 26.15 11.61 20.27
N SER A 547 26.48 12.81 19.78
CA SER A 547 25.84 14.06 20.19
C SER A 547 24.87 14.58 19.14
N TYR A 548 23.82 15.22 19.60
CA TYR A 548 22.68 15.66 18.76
C TYR A 548 22.52 17.17 18.84
N ILE A 549 22.29 17.78 17.68
CA ILE A 549 21.96 19.20 17.55
C ILE A 549 20.58 19.30 16.93
N ARG A 550 19.71 20.13 17.50
CA ARG A 550 18.39 20.45 16.98
C ARG A 550 18.28 21.96 16.82
N VAL A 551 17.90 22.39 15.65
CA VAL A 551 17.77 23.81 15.31
C VAL A 551 16.36 24.10 14.84
N LEU A 552 15.74 25.10 15.43
CA LEU A 552 14.44 25.64 15.07
C LEU A 552 14.62 27.06 14.49
N SER A 553 14.17 27.28 13.27
CA SER A 553 14.20 28.63 12.69
C SER A 553 13.13 29.52 13.30
N THR A 554 13.50 30.73 13.68
CA THR A 554 12.57 31.76 14.19
C THR A 554 11.95 32.60 13.06
N LYS A 555 12.36 32.39 11.81
CA LYS A 555 11.86 33.05 10.61
C LYS A 555 10.98 32.14 9.73
N ASP A 556 10.87 32.55 8.46
CA ASP A 556 10.16 31.79 7.44
C ASP A 556 10.86 30.44 7.18
N ARG A 557 10.25 29.34 7.53
CA ARG A 557 10.78 27.98 7.38
C ARG A 557 10.74 27.53 5.92
N THR A 558 11.51 28.23 5.06
CA THR A 558 11.64 27.89 3.64
C THR A 558 12.82 26.96 3.41
N LEU A 559 12.75 26.13 2.34
CA LEU A 559 13.86 25.23 1.97
C LEU A 559 15.18 25.99 1.82
N THR A 560 15.17 27.21 1.25
CA THR A 560 16.38 28.01 1.06
C THR A 560 16.99 28.45 2.38
N GLU A 561 16.18 28.83 3.36
CA GLU A 561 16.63 29.23 4.69
C GLU A 561 17.20 28.04 5.45
N LEU A 562 16.49 26.92 5.46
CA LEU A 562 16.97 25.73 6.15
C LEU A 562 18.23 25.13 5.52
N ASN A 563 18.38 25.19 4.19
CA ASN A 563 19.63 24.82 3.51
C ASN A 563 20.79 25.77 3.86
N THR A 564 20.49 27.03 4.16
CA THR A 564 21.54 27.97 4.64
C THR A 564 22.02 27.57 6.03
N ILE A 565 21.08 27.29 6.96
CA ILE A 565 21.38 26.80 8.32
C ILE A 565 22.19 25.50 8.25
N GLU A 566 21.76 24.55 7.42
CA GLU A 566 22.47 23.29 7.20
C GLU A 566 23.93 23.53 6.69
N THR A 567 24.07 24.46 5.75
CA THR A 567 25.39 24.80 5.20
C THR A 567 26.27 25.47 6.26
N GLU A 568 25.72 26.35 7.08
CA GLU A 568 26.46 27.01 8.17
C GLU A 568 26.89 26.00 9.23
N LEU A 569 26.01 25.05 9.63
CA LEU A 569 26.39 23.96 10.52
C LEU A 569 27.47 23.05 9.92
N LYS A 570 27.40 22.73 8.63
CA LYS A 570 28.46 21.98 7.92
C LYS A 570 29.80 22.73 7.89
N ASN A 571 29.76 24.04 7.75
CA ASN A 571 30.99 24.86 7.76
C ASN A 571 31.62 24.91 9.16
N ILE A 572 30.82 24.92 10.21
CA ILE A 572 31.31 24.92 11.59
C ILE A 572 31.90 23.53 11.95
N LEU A 573 31.20 22.45 11.61
CA LEU A 573 31.46 21.12 12.13
C LEU A 573 32.11 20.15 11.14
N GLY A 574 31.87 20.34 9.84
CA GLY A 574 32.17 19.34 8.81
C GLY A 574 33.63 19.06 8.53
N HIS A 575 34.55 19.79 9.16
CA HIS A 575 35.98 19.58 9.01
C HIS A 575 36.60 18.66 10.08
N GLU A 576 35.90 18.46 11.19
CA GLU A 576 36.40 17.68 12.33
C GLU A 576 35.55 16.45 12.64
N PHE A 577 34.26 16.51 12.31
CA PHE A 577 33.29 15.47 12.74
C PHE A 577 32.62 14.74 11.58
N THR A 578 32.27 13.51 11.81
CA THR A 578 31.33 12.78 10.93
C THR A 578 29.91 13.22 11.25
N LEU A 579 29.23 13.82 10.28
CA LEU A 579 27.91 14.41 10.48
C LEU A 579 26.85 13.69 9.65
N GLU A 580 25.72 13.38 10.29
CA GLU A 580 24.46 13.07 9.62
C GLU A 580 23.53 14.26 9.81
N MET A 581 23.00 14.78 8.68
CA MET A 581 22.13 15.97 8.73
C MET A 581 20.81 15.73 8.05
N GLU A 582 19.76 16.22 8.65
CA GLU A 582 18.40 16.15 8.13
C GLU A 582 17.73 17.54 8.15
N ASN A 583 16.98 17.83 7.09
CA ASN A 583 16.26 19.08 6.90
C ASN A 583 14.79 18.75 6.70
N ARG A 584 13.93 19.23 7.60
CA ARG A 584 12.50 18.89 7.64
C ARG A 584 11.75 19.24 6.34
N VAL A 585 12.07 20.37 5.72
CA VAL A 585 11.40 20.77 4.48
C VAL A 585 11.84 19.87 3.32
N GLN A 586 13.14 19.53 3.25
CA GLN A 586 13.67 18.61 2.25
C GLN A 586 13.04 17.23 2.43
N GLU A 587 13.02 16.71 3.64
CA GLU A 587 12.42 15.41 3.97
C GLU A 587 10.94 15.35 3.60
N ARG A 588 10.17 16.42 3.85
CA ARG A 588 8.78 16.52 3.42
C ARG A 588 8.65 16.52 1.91
N MET A 589 9.49 17.24 1.20
CA MET A 589 9.49 17.24 -0.28
C MET A 589 9.82 15.85 -0.84
N ASP A 590 10.78 15.15 -0.23
CA ASP A 590 11.17 13.80 -0.63
C ASP A 590 10.02 12.80 -0.39
N ASN A 591 9.37 12.89 0.76
CA ASN A 591 8.18 12.09 1.05
C ASN A 591 7.02 12.38 0.09
N ASP A 592 6.74 13.66 -0.19
CA ASP A 592 5.70 14.05 -1.15
C ASP A 592 6.02 13.54 -2.56
N THR A 593 7.30 13.57 -2.96
CA THR A 593 7.75 13.05 -4.25
C THR A 593 7.59 11.53 -4.32
N MET A 594 7.95 10.81 -3.26
CA MET A 594 7.75 9.36 -3.16
C MET A 594 6.27 8.99 -3.21
N LEU A 595 5.42 9.68 -2.45
CA LEU A 595 3.96 9.49 -2.49
C LEU A 595 3.37 9.78 -3.88
N ASN A 596 3.86 10.82 -4.57
CA ASN A 596 3.44 11.12 -5.93
C ASN A 596 3.88 10.04 -6.92
N GLY A 597 5.05 9.44 -6.74
CA GLY A 597 5.50 8.26 -7.47
C GLY A 597 4.54 7.08 -7.29
N TYR A 598 4.16 6.75 -6.07
CA TYR A 598 3.17 5.70 -5.79
C TYR A 598 1.79 6.04 -6.38
N LYS A 599 1.32 7.28 -6.24
CA LYS A 599 0.06 7.76 -6.85
C LYS A 599 0.07 7.60 -8.37
N LEU A 600 1.18 7.84 -9.03
CA LEU A 600 1.33 7.68 -10.48
C LEU A 600 1.27 6.22 -10.90
N ILE A 601 2.01 5.33 -10.24
CA ILE A 601 2.03 3.89 -10.55
C ILE A 601 0.64 3.29 -10.35
N ILE A 602 0.07 3.47 -9.18
CA ILE A 602 -1.20 2.88 -8.79
C ILE A 602 -2.35 3.54 -9.54
N GLY A 603 -2.29 4.86 -9.73
CA GLY A 603 -3.24 5.61 -10.54
C GLY A 603 -3.24 5.17 -12.00
N SER A 604 -2.09 4.86 -12.59
CA SER A 604 -1.99 4.32 -13.95
C SER A 604 -2.64 2.94 -14.07
N LEU A 605 -2.43 2.06 -13.09
CA LEU A 605 -3.11 0.76 -13.02
C LEU A 605 -4.63 0.90 -12.86
N CYS A 606 -5.08 1.82 -12.02
CA CYS A 606 -6.50 2.13 -11.85
C CYS A 606 -7.11 2.72 -13.12
N ALA A 607 -6.41 3.63 -13.80
CA ALA A 607 -6.85 4.20 -15.09
C ALA A 607 -6.98 3.11 -16.15
N LEU A 608 -6.05 2.18 -16.23
CA LEU A 608 -6.14 1.03 -17.15
C LEU A 608 -7.35 0.14 -16.81
N LEU A 609 -7.59 -0.19 -15.55
CA LEU A 609 -8.78 -0.93 -15.12
C LEU A 609 -10.07 -0.19 -15.48
N ALA A 610 -10.09 1.12 -15.34
CA ALA A 610 -11.21 1.97 -15.73
C ALA A 610 -11.45 1.94 -17.25
N LEU A 611 -10.39 2.09 -18.05
CA LEU A 611 -10.46 2.00 -19.51
C LEU A 611 -10.98 0.64 -19.97
N ILE A 612 -10.52 -0.45 -19.34
CA ILE A 612 -10.99 -1.80 -19.61
C ILE A 612 -12.49 -1.93 -19.28
N GLY A 613 -12.91 -1.44 -18.11
CA GLY A 613 -14.32 -1.43 -17.72
C GLY A 613 -15.21 -0.67 -18.69
N ILE A 614 -14.77 0.52 -19.09
CA ILE A 614 -15.45 1.39 -20.07
C ILE A 614 -15.51 0.71 -21.43
N ALA A 615 -14.42 0.17 -21.95
CA ALA A 615 -14.35 -0.53 -23.24
C ALA A 615 -15.28 -1.75 -23.25
N ASN A 616 -15.34 -2.50 -22.14
CA ASN A 616 -16.24 -3.64 -21.98
C ASN A 616 -17.71 -3.20 -22.04
N VAL A 617 -18.09 -2.17 -21.29
CA VAL A 617 -19.47 -1.66 -21.29
C VAL A 617 -19.84 -1.12 -22.66
N PHE A 618 -18.94 -0.40 -23.32
CA PHE A 618 -19.12 0.09 -24.67
C PHE A 618 -19.37 -1.05 -25.67
N SER A 619 -18.51 -2.06 -25.68
CA SER A 619 -18.63 -3.25 -26.54
C SER A 619 -19.92 -4.03 -26.30
N ASN A 620 -20.26 -4.27 -25.01
CA ASN A 620 -21.46 -4.98 -24.62
C ASN A 620 -22.74 -4.21 -25.00
N THR A 621 -22.75 -2.91 -24.78
CA THR A 621 -23.88 -2.03 -25.15
C THR A 621 -24.10 -2.05 -26.65
N LEU A 622 -23.05 -1.95 -27.46
CA LEU A 622 -23.16 -2.06 -28.92
C LEU A 622 -23.67 -3.44 -29.37
N GLY A 623 -23.17 -4.52 -28.75
CA GLY A 623 -23.65 -5.89 -28.99
C GLY A 623 -25.14 -6.04 -28.67
N PHE A 624 -25.54 -5.47 -27.53
CA PHE A 624 -26.92 -5.45 -27.05
C PHE A 624 -27.87 -4.71 -27.99
N ILE A 625 -27.48 -3.52 -28.42
CA ILE A 625 -28.27 -2.73 -29.37
C ILE A 625 -28.42 -3.48 -30.71
N ARG A 626 -27.35 -4.12 -31.21
CA ARG A 626 -27.40 -4.89 -32.45
C ARG A 626 -28.34 -6.09 -32.38
N GLN A 627 -28.37 -6.83 -31.29
CA GLN A 627 -29.26 -7.98 -31.06
C GLN A 627 -30.74 -7.58 -31.06
N ARG A 628 -31.05 -6.34 -30.67
CA ARG A 628 -32.41 -5.81 -30.57
C ARG A 628 -32.87 -5.06 -31.83
N LYS A 629 -32.11 -5.10 -32.94
CA LYS A 629 -32.42 -4.37 -34.18
C LYS A 629 -33.86 -4.59 -34.63
N ARG A 630 -34.40 -5.84 -34.55
CA ARG A 630 -35.77 -6.17 -34.91
C ARG A 630 -36.81 -5.58 -33.96
N GLU A 631 -36.53 -5.60 -32.68
CA GLU A 631 -37.40 -5.01 -31.65
C GLU A 631 -37.59 -3.51 -31.90
N PHE A 632 -36.50 -2.82 -32.20
CA PHE A 632 -36.55 -1.40 -32.54
C PHE A 632 -37.27 -1.14 -33.87
N ALA A 633 -37.10 -2.01 -34.87
CA ALA A 633 -37.86 -1.91 -36.13
C ALA A 633 -39.37 -2.10 -35.88
N ARG A 634 -39.80 -3.02 -35.01
CA ARG A 634 -41.20 -3.18 -34.60
C ARG A 634 -41.73 -1.94 -33.88
N TYR A 635 -40.97 -1.32 -32.99
CA TYR A 635 -41.41 -0.09 -32.33
C TYR A 635 -41.61 1.05 -33.30
N MET A 636 -40.72 1.20 -34.30
CA MET A 636 -40.87 2.18 -35.36
C MET A 636 -42.06 1.88 -36.25
N SER A 637 -42.35 0.61 -36.57
CA SER A 637 -43.51 0.21 -37.39
C SER A 637 -44.86 0.46 -36.72
N ILE A 638 -44.91 0.50 -35.40
CA ILE A 638 -46.10 0.80 -34.57
C ILE A 638 -46.25 2.31 -34.36
N GLY A 639 -45.32 3.15 -34.88
CA GLY A 639 -45.42 4.62 -34.83
C GLY A 639 -44.51 5.28 -33.78
N MET A 640 -43.53 4.58 -33.20
CA MET A 640 -42.56 5.21 -32.33
C MET A 640 -41.64 6.19 -33.15
N THR A 641 -41.60 7.44 -32.69
CA THR A 641 -40.76 8.45 -33.37
C THR A 641 -39.27 8.22 -33.10
N PRO A 642 -38.38 8.70 -33.99
CA PRO A 642 -36.93 8.64 -33.72
C PRO A 642 -36.50 9.37 -32.45
N GLU A 643 -37.23 10.39 -32.02
CA GLU A 643 -36.99 11.09 -30.75
C GLU A 643 -37.37 10.22 -29.54
N GLY A 644 -38.52 9.56 -29.59
CA GLY A 644 -38.92 8.60 -28.57
C GLY A 644 -37.92 7.45 -28.40
N MET A 645 -37.37 6.98 -29.58
CA MET A 645 -36.31 5.97 -29.57
C MET A 645 -35.01 6.48 -28.89
N ARG A 646 -34.58 7.71 -29.20
CA ARG A 646 -33.42 8.33 -28.56
C ARG A 646 -33.63 8.48 -27.05
N LYS A 647 -34.81 8.94 -26.64
CA LYS A 647 -35.16 9.06 -25.20
C LYS A 647 -35.10 7.70 -24.50
N MET A 648 -35.61 6.64 -25.14
CA MET A 648 -35.51 5.28 -24.62
C MET A 648 -34.04 4.84 -24.46
N PHE A 649 -33.15 5.12 -25.42
CA PHE A 649 -31.73 4.84 -25.35
C PHE A 649 -31.02 5.60 -24.22
N TRP A 650 -31.36 6.86 -24.00
CA TRP A 650 -30.86 7.66 -22.89
C TRP A 650 -31.23 7.07 -21.53
N ILE A 651 -32.49 6.63 -21.38
CA ILE A 651 -32.98 6.01 -20.15
C ILE A 651 -32.24 4.69 -19.89
N GLU A 652 -32.06 3.86 -20.93
CA GLU A 652 -31.30 2.62 -20.83
C GLU A 652 -29.84 2.88 -20.43
N ALA A 653 -29.19 3.86 -21.06
CA ALA A 653 -27.82 4.28 -20.76
C ALA A 653 -27.66 4.71 -19.29
N LEU A 654 -28.57 5.57 -18.82
CA LEU A 654 -28.58 6.05 -17.44
C LEU A 654 -28.72 4.90 -16.43
N VAL A 655 -29.59 3.93 -16.72
CA VAL A 655 -29.80 2.78 -15.81
C VAL A 655 -28.62 1.82 -15.82
N ILE A 656 -28.01 1.57 -16.98
CA ILE A 656 -26.85 0.67 -17.10
C ILE A 656 -25.61 1.24 -16.40
N ALA A 657 -25.35 2.53 -16.57
CA ALA A 657 -24.23 3.18 -15.91
C ALA A 657 -24.52 3.55 -14.43
N GLY A 658 -25.74 3.98 -14.12
CA GLY A 658 -26.09 4.44 -12.77
C GLY A 658 -26.18 3.31 -11.73
N ARG A 659 -26.62 2.12 -12.11
CA ARG A 659 -26.72 0.99 -11.17
C ARG A 659 -25.38 0.57 -10.54
N PRO A 660 -24.29 0.37 -11.30
CA PRO A 660 -22.98 0.09 -10.73
C PRO A 660 -22.54 1.18 -9.74
N ILE A 661 -22.72 2.44 -10.10
CA ILE A 661 -22.36 3.59 -9.26
C ILE A 661 -23.14 3.54 -7.94
N LEU A 662 -24.47 3.36 -8.01
CA LEU A 662 -25.34 3.26 -6.82
C LEU A 662 -25.00 2.08 -5.91
N ILE A 663 -24.47 0.98 -6.45
CA ILE A 663 -24.03 -0.18 -5.66
C ILE A 663 -22.64 0.07 -5.06
N THR A 664 -21.75 0.65 -5.82
CA THR A 664 -20.36 0.86 -5.41
C THR A 664 -20.24 1.89 -4.29
N LEU A 665 -20.97 3.00 -4.35
CA LEU A 665 -20.87 4.06 -3.35
C LEU A 665 -21.08 3.58 -1.90
N PRO A 666 -22.17 2.85 -1.56
CA PRO A 666 -22.34 2.33 -0.20
C PRO A 666 -21.26 1.34 0.21
N VAL A 667 -20.79 0.51 -0.74
CA VAL A 667 -19.73 -0.46 -0.50
C VAL A 667 -18.41 0.26 -0.24
N THR A 668 -18.10 1.30 -1.01
CA THR A 668 -16.91 2.15 -0.78
C THR A 668 -16.97 2.79 0.61
N VAL A 669 -18.10 3.37 0.99
CA VAL A 669 -18.26 3.98 2.33
C VAL A 669 -18.00 2.97 3.44
N LEU A 670 -18.51 1.75 3.31
CA LEU A 670 -18.30 0.69 4.30
C LEU A 670 -16.82 0.29 4.39
N PHE A 671 -16.13 0.12 3.25
CA PHE A 671 -14.70 -0.21 3.25
C PHE A 671 -13.84 0.94 3.77
N VAL A 672 -14.14 2.19 3.40
CA VAL A 672 -13.42 3.36 3.90
C VAL A 672 -13.62 3.50 5.41
N TRP A 673 -14.85 3.30 5.90
CA TRP A 673 -15.11 3.25 7.33
C TRP A 673 -14.25 2.20 8.04
N PHE A 674 -14.20 0.99 7.47
CA PHE A 674 -13.35 -0.08 8.02
C PHE A 674 -11.85 0.32 8.00
N MET A 675 -11.38 0.92 6.91
CA MET A 675 -9.98 1.37 6.79
C MET A 675 -9.65 2.45 7.83
N ILE A 676 -10.52 3.45 8.00
CA ILE A 676 -10.36 4.52 9.00
C ILE A 676 -10.28 3.91 10.41
N THR A 677 -11.21 3.01 10.73
CA THR A 677 -11.25 2.35 12.05
C THR A 677 -10.01 1.48 12.29
N ALA A 678 -9.60 0.70 11.29
CA ALA A 678 -8.41 -0.16 11.38
C ALA A 678 -7.10 0.64 11.46
N SER A 679 -7.07 1.85 10.90
CA SER A 679 -5.91 2.76 10.93
C SER A 679 -5.94 3.72 12.12
N TYR A 680 -6.95 3.68 12.97
CA TYR A 680 -7.13 4.59 14.11
C TYR A 680 -7.13 6.08 13.74
N LEU A 681 -7.55 6.43 12.51
CA LEU A 681 -7.63 7.80 12.03
C LEU A 681 -8.96 8.45 12.39
N ASN A 682 -8.96 9.80 12.45
CA ASN A 682 -10.18 10.57 12.68
C ASN A 682 -11.01 10.66 11.39
N PRO A 683 -12.29 10.20 11.40
CA PRO A 683 -13.17 10.30 10.23
C PRO A 683 -13.35 11.73 9.68
N MET A 684 -13.27 12.75 10.53
CA MET A 684 -13.46 14.15 10.10
C MET A 684 -12.30 14.67 9.27
N GLU A 685 -11.06 14.23 9.56
CA GLU A 685 -9.88 14.59 8.77
C GLU A 685 -10.00 14.01 7.35
N PHE A 686 -10.40 12.74 7.23
CA PHE A 686 -10.66 12.14 5.93
C PHE A 686 -11.77 12.87 5.15
N LEU A 687 -12.86 13.28 5.83
CA LEU A 687 -13.95 14.00 5.18
C LEU A 687 -13.51 15.37 4.63
N ALA A 688 -12.51 16.00 5.24
CA ALA A 688 -11.98 17.29 4.78
C ALA A 688 -11.16 17.14 3.47
N VAL A 689 -10.53 15.99 3.26
CA VAL A 689 -9.57 15.76 2.14
C VAL A 689 -10.07 14.68 1.15
N ILE A 690 -11.33 14.29 1.22
CA ILE A 690 -11.93 13.28 0.32
C ILE A 690 -11.58 13.57 -1.15
N PRO A 691 -11.09 12.61 -1.95
CA PRO A 691 -10.76 12.80 -3.36
C PRO A 691 -12.02 12.83 -4.25
N ILE A 692 -12.92 13.81 -4.03
CA ILE A 692 -14.21 13.91 -4.73
C ILE A 692 -14.00 14.16 -6.23
N VAL A 693 -13.05 15.02 -6.60
CA VAL A 693 -12.85 15.44 -7.99
C VAL A 693 -12.48 14.27 -8.92
N PRO A 694 -11.48 13.42 -8.62
CA PRO A 694 -11.20 12.25 -9.44
C PRO A 694 -12.36 11.25 -9.52
N ILE A 695 -13.10 11.07 -8.42
CA ILE A 695 -14.27 10.17 -8.39
C ILE A 695 -15.37 10.68 -9.31
N VAL A 696 -15.69 11.98 -9.27
CA VAL A 696 -16.70 12.61 -10.11
C VAL A 696 -16.29 12.56 -11.58
N ILE A 697 -15.02 12.84 -11.90
CA ILE A 697 -14.49 12.72 -13.27
C ILE A 697 -14.67 11.30 -13.80
N PHE A 698 -14.38 10.30 -12.96
CA PHE A 698 -14.53 8.89 -13.37
C PHE A 698 -16.00 8.50 -13.56
N ILE A 699 -16.90 8.95 -12.70
CA ILE A 699 -18.35 8.77 -12.88
C ILE A 699 -18.83 9.41 -14.19
N ALA A 700 -18.41 10.64 -14.47
CA ALA A 700 -18.75 11.35 -15.69
C ALA A 700 -18.21 10.63 -16.94
N ALA A 701 -16.99 10.09 -16.87
CA ALA A 701 -16.41 9.29 -17.94
C ALA A 701 -17.24 8.02 -18.21
N ILE A 702 -17.60 7.25 -17.18
CA ILE A 702 -18.46 6.06 -17.33
C ILE A 702 -19.78 6.42 -17.98
N LEU A 703 -20.48 7.44 -17.50
CA LEU A 703 -21.75 7.90 -18.05
C LEU A 703 -21.59 8.34 -19.50
N GLY A 704 -20.56 9.14 -19.80
CA GLY A 704 -20.27 9.66 -21.13
C GLY A 704 -20.02 8.54 -22.16
N PHE A 705 -19.20 7.55 -21.82
CA PHE A 705 -18.90 6.44 -22.72
C PHE A 705 -20.10 5.49 -22.95
N VAL A 706 -20.92 5.26 -21.92
CA VAL A 706 -22.15 4.48 -22.08
C VAL A 706 -23.13 5.21 -23.01
N VAL A 707 -23.30 6.51 -22.82
CA VAL A 707 -24.13 7.36 -23.69
C VAL A 707 -23.59 7.36 -25.12
N LEU A 708 -22.28 7.49 -25.30
CA LEU A 708 -21.62 7.41 -26.59
C LEU A 708 -21.89 6.07 -27.30
N ALA A 709 -21.84 4.96 -26.57
CA ALA A 709 -22.15 3.63 -27.10
C ALA A 709 -23.61 3.56 -27.63
N TYR A 710 -24.56 4.10 -26.85
CA TYR A 710 -25.96 4.17 -27.28
C TYR A 710 -26.17 5.12 -28.46
N TYR A 711 -25.48 6.26 -28.50
CA TYR A 711 -25.54 7.18 -29.64
C TYR A 711 -25.01 6.55 -30.91
N VAL A 712 -23.81 5.95 -30.87
CA VAL A 712 -23.20 5.29 -32.05
C VAL A 712 -24.04 4.10 -32.51
N GLY A 713 -24.48 3.25 -31.59
CA GLY A 713 -25.32 2.08 -31.88
C GLY A 713 -26.70 2.48 -32.41
N GLY A 714 -27.34 3.46 -31.76
CA GLY A 714 -28.65 3.96 -32.12
C GLY A 714 -28.66 4.67 -33.48
N LYS A 715 -27.65 5.50 -33.78
CA LYS A 715 -27.51 6.17 -35.11
C LYS A 715 -27.46 5.17 -36.26
N LYS A 716 -26.79 4.02 -36.03
CA LYS A 716 -26.69 2.95 -37.02
C LYS A 716 -28.03 2.24 -37.26
N ILE A 717 -28.85 2.09 -36.22
CA ILE A 717 -30.17 1.48 -36.30
C ILE A 717 -31.19 2.40 -36.94
N LEU A 718 -31.22 3.68 -36.57
CA LEU A 718 -32.14 4.68 -37.13
C LEU A 718 -31.91 4.94 -38.64
N LYS A 719 -30.72 4.65 -39.16
CA LYS A 719 -30.38 4.74 -40.58
C LYS A 719 -30.67 3.45 -41.37
N CYS A 720 -31.05 2.34 -40.71
CA CYS A 720 -31.36 1.10 -41.39
C CYS A 720 -32.74 1.13 -42.04
N ASN A 721 -32.86 0.55 -43.25
CA ASN A 721 -34.12 0.37 -43.95
C ASN A 721 -35.05 -0.58 -43.16
N LEU A 722 -36.25 -0.13 -42.76
CA LEU A 722 -37.20 -0.87 -41.93
C LEU A 722 -37.57 -2.23 -42.54
N LEU A 723 -37.76 -2.30 -43.87
CA LEU A 723 -38.05 -3.53 -44.61
C LEU A 723 -36.92 -4.56 -44.49
N GLU A 724 -35.65 -4.15 -44.67
CA GLU A 724 -34.48 -5.01 -44.52
C GLU A 724 -34.30 -5.52 -43.09
N ALA A 725 -34.60 -4.68 -42.10
CA ALA A 725 -34.50 -5.06 -40.68
C ALA A 725 -35.54 -6.10 -40.25
N LEU A 726 -36.71 -6.11 -40.88
CA LEU A 726 -37.79 -7.05 -40.64
C LEU A 726 -37.65 -8.35 -41.46
N GLN A 727 -37.09 -8.26 -42.71
CA GLN A 727 -36.97 -9.38 -43.64
C GLN A 727 -35.66 -10.18 -43.56
N SER A 728 -34.68 -9.78 -42.75
CA SER A 728 -33.31 -10.32 -42.75
C SER A 728 -33.17 -11.84 -42.41
N ASP A 729 -34.23 -12.58 -42.15
CA ASP A 729 -34.21 -14.01 -41.89
C ASP A 729 -34.79 -14.90 -43.00
N TYR A 730 -35.39 -14.32 -44.01
CA TYR A 730 -35.93 -15.11 -45.15
C TYR A 730 -34.89 -15.40 -46.26
N MET A 731 -33.70 -14.75 -46.16
CA MET A 731 -32.64 -14.87 -47.18
C MET A 731 -31.26 -15.27 -46.64
N ARG A 732 -31.15 -15.89 -45.49
CA ARG A 732 -29.88 -16.48 -45.03
C ARG A 732 -30.02 -17.92 -44.63
#